data_970dad8b181321bb63d883add15deeff
#
_entry.id   970dad8b181321bb63d883add15deeff
#
_cell.length_a   1.000
_cell.length_b   1.000
_cell.length_c   1.000
_cell.angle_alpha   90.00
_cell.angle_beta   90.00
_cell.angle_gamma   90.00
#
_symmetry.space_group_name_H-M   'P 1'
#
loop_
_entity.id
_entity.type
_entity.pdbx_description
1 polymer ?
#
loop_
_entity_poly.entity_id
_entity_poly.type
_entity_poly.pdbx_seq_one_letter_code
_entity_poly.pdbx_strand_id
1 'polypeptide(L)'
;MKMQYQQIKSQYSDCLLFFRLGDFYEMFDEDARVASRELDLALTTRDRSVADPEQRTPMCGVPYHSCQTYIARLIAKGYKVAICEQIEDPVTAKGLVKRDVIRIITPGTVTDASMLEEGKSNYLGAVYYESGKCAAAFCDISTGEFCVAAFEGDNLSHVLNELGRFAPRELIMNKGAAETKTIPDFAQKKLGCLLEMGGDDYEYMACAARVCEQFGLSSIDEAGLGDAPAAVSAAGALLRYISETQKTDMAHIRRIDLFTGGRYMELDWATRRSLELTESLRTGEKRGSLLWVLDKTKTPMGGRELRAWIERPLLSPIAIKRRLSAVDELFKDNVARGELIDTLRGMGDMQRLIGRVVYGTANGRDLIVLRDCAAALPRIVELLKPFKSALLRSISELDTLEEIHMRINWAICDDPPFSVREGGILKPGYSDQVDHLRNIRDNGAQAVAELEAKERIRTGIKKLKIGYNKVFGYYIDVPKSAGDVKIPDNYIRKQTLVSNERYFTPELKELETTLLTASDKIKQLEYDFFMDLCSTIAEQVAKVQATAEAIAQLDVLCAFAEVAVRNDYCMPEVDASGELIIREGRHPVVEQTLSDIAFVPNDTQLNCDGNRVAIVTGPNMAGKSTYMRQTALITLMAQIGSFVPAKSAVIGVVDRVFTRIGASDDLASGQSTFMLEMSEVANILSHATAQSLLILDEIGRGTSTYDGMAIARAVLEYCADKKKLGAKTMFATHYHELAALEGSVEGVHNYSISAKKQGDSLVFLRKIVPGAADDSYGIEVAKLAGVPDKVVSKAKTYLRQFEAEAASPKAKKPEKDDQISLVDAGTDEVGRILRSTDINSLTPLEALNLLSELQQKARG
;
A
#
# COMPACT_ATOMS: atom_id res chain seq x y z
N MET A 1 35.51 17.89 -12.27
CA MET A 1 34.68 16.98 -11.47
C MET A 1 33.68 17.75 -10.61
N LYS A 2 34.10 18.63 -9.67
CA LYS A 2 33.16 19.43 -8.84
C LYS A 2 32.22 20.29 -9.67
N MET A 3 32.69 20.92 -10.73
CA MET A 3 31.85 21.68 -11.68
C MET A 3 30.80 20.78 -12.36
N GLN A 4 31.16 19.54 -12.76
CA GLN A 4 30.22 18.58 -13.35
C GLN A 4 29.16 18.16 -12.31
N TYR A 5 29.56 17.89 -11.05
CA TYR A 5 28.64 17.62 -9.95
C TYR A 5 27.66 18.78 -9.75
N GLN A 6 28.15 20.00 -9.63
CA GLN A 6 27.31 21.19 -9.40
C GLN A 6 26.35 21.46 -10.57
N GLN A 7 26.81 21.24 -11.81
CA GLN A 7 25.97 21.39 -13.00
C GLN A 7 24.81 20.36 -13.00
N ILE A 8 25.09 19.11 -12.67
CA ILE A 8 24.05 18.08 -12.57
C ILE A 8 23.15 18.36 -11.36
N LYS A 9 23.74 18.68 -10.19
CA LYS A 9 22.96 18.99 -8.99
C LYS A 9 21.99 20.17 -9.17
N SER A 10 22.35 21.17 -9.97
CA SER A 10 21.46 22.32 -10.24
C SER A 10 20.18 21.92 -10.99
N GLN A 11 20.18 20.79 -11.73
CA GLN A 11 19.02 20.25 -12.43
C GLN A 11 18.15 19.36 -11.50
N TYR A 12 18.75 18.82 -10.42
CA TYR A 12 18.09 17.90 -9.47
C TYR A 12 18.28 18.41 -8.04
N SER A 13 17.91 19.68 -7.83
CA SER A 13 18.14 20.38 -6.55
C SER A 13 17.44 19.75 -5.33
N ASP A 14 16.29 19.12 -5.54
CA ASP A 14 15.45 18.45 -4.55
C ASP A 14 15.87 16.99 -4.24
N CYS A 15 16.82 16.43 -5.01
CA CYS A 15 17.29 15.06 -4.85
C CYS A 15 18.67 14.99 -4.20
N LEU A 16 18.94 14.00 -3.38
CA LEU A 16 20.32 13.65 -2.98
C LEU A 16 21.04 13.00 -4.16
N LEU A 17 22.12 13.62 -4.64
CA LEU A 17 22.84 13.18 -5.84
C LEU A 17 23.91 12.14 -5.51
N PHE A 18 23.65 10.88 -5.86
CA PHE A 18 24.60 9.78 -5.77
C PHE A 18 25.48 9.76 -7.01
N PHE A 19 26.63 10.42 -6.92
CA PHE A 19 27.52 10.67 -8.05
C PHE A 19 28.60 9.60 -8.17
N ARG A 20 28.61 8.80 -9.24
CA ARG A 20 29.53 7.69 -9.45
C ARG A 20 30.98 8.14 -9.62
N LEU A 21 31.87 7.69 -8.74
CA LEU A 21 33.31 7.89 -8.79
C LEU A 21 34.06 6.60 -8.47
N GLY A 22 34.51 5.91 -9.50
CA GLY A 22 35.11 4.58 -9.35
C GLY A 22 34.14 3.59 -8.71
N ASP A 23 34.54 3.00 -7.59
CA ASP A 23 33.72 2.00 -6.87
C ASP A 23 32.77 2.61 -5.83
N PHE A 24 32.62 3.95 -5.80
CA PHE A 24 31.77 4.64 -4.84
C PHE A 24 30.74 5.54 -5.54
N TYR A 25 29.61 5.71 -4.87
CA TYR A 25 28.77 6.89 -5.04
C TYR A 25 29.18 7.92 -4.01
N GLU A 26 29.66 9.07 -4.46
CA GLU A 26 30.09 10.16 -3.61
C GLU A 26 29.08 11.30 -3.64
N MET A 27 28.84 11.91 -2.50
CA MET A 27 27.99 13.07 -2.31
C MET A 27 28.84 14.23 -1.80
N PHE A 28 28.50 15.46 -2.19
CA PHE A 28 29.25 16.68 -1.87
C PHE A 28 28.35 17.74 -1.28
N ASP A 29 28.95 18.73 -0.66
CA ASP A 29 28.32 19.92 -0.10
C ASP A 29 27.16 19.57 0.86
N GLU A 30 25.95 20.11 0.66
CA GLU A 30 24.80 19.84 1.52
C GLU A 30 24.30 18.40 1.44
N ASP A 31 24.36 17.76 0.26
CA ASP A 31 24.00 16.35 0.10
C ASP A 31 24.85 15.44 1.00
N ALA A 32 26.16 15.77 1.12
CA ALA A 32 27.06 15.02 2.01
C ALA A 32 26.71 15.19 3.48
N ARG A 33 26.30 16.37 3.92
CA ARG A 33 25.90 16.63 5.30
C ARG A 33 24.61 15.89 5.64
N VAL A 34 23.62 15.98 4.76
CA VAL A 34 22.35 15.26 4.93
C VAL A 34 22.59 13.75 4.95
N ALA A 35 23.29 13.21 3.95
CA ALA A 35 23.54 11.77 3.87
C ALA A 35 24.38 11.26 5.06
N SER A 36 25.41 12.02 5.51
CA SER A 36 26.21 11.68 6.69
C SER A 36 25.33 11.56 7.94
N ARG A 37 24.42 12.49 8.17
CA ARG A 37 23.52 12.51 9.31
C ARG A 37 22.48 11.37 9.24
N GLU A 38 21.85 11.19 8.08
CA GLU A 38 20.74 10.23 7.93
C GLU A 38 21.19 8.78 7.83
N LEU A 39 22.43 8.55 7.38
CA LEU A 39 23.01 7.22 7.13
C LEU A 39 24.11 6.82 8.11
N ASP A 40 24.49 7.71 9.04
CA ASP A 40 25.63 7.53 9.97
C ASP A 40 26.97 7.31 9.23
N LEU A 41 27.18 8.10 8.14
CA LEU A 41 28.41 8.03 7.36
C LEU A 41 29.45 9.03 7.85
N ALA A 42 30.73 8.66 7.79
CA ALA A 42 31.82 9.57 8.10
C ALA A 42 31.86 10.71 7.08
N LEU A 43 31.78 11.95 7.56
CA LEU A 43 31.98 13.15 6.76
C LEU A 43 33.48 13.40 6.58
N THR A 44 33.94 13.46 5.32
CA THR A 44 35.33 13.66 4.93
C THR A 44 35.46 14.85 4.01
N THR A 45 36.67 15.08 3.49
CA THR A 45 36.93 16.10 2.49
C THR A 45 38.04 15.65 1.56
N ARG A 46 37.96 16.02 0.28
CA ARG A 46 39.06 15.84 -0.70
C ARG A 46 40.08 16.97 -0.63
N ASP A 47 39.68 18.16 -0.21
CA ASP A 47 40.48 19.40 -0.25
C ASP A 47 41.34 19.53 1.01
N ARG A 48 42.09 18.45 1.37
CA ARG A 48 42.94 18.43 2.57
C ARG A 48 44.03 19.48 2.57
N SER A 49 44.39 20.03 1.41
CA SER A 49 45.36 21.10 1.24
C SER A 49 44.85 22.49 1.60
N VAL A 50 43.52 22.66 1.72
CA VAL A 50 42.92 23.94 2.16
C VAL A 50 43.11 24.08 3.65
N ALA A 51 43.82 25.16 4.07
CA ALA A 51 44.19 25.37 5.47
C ALA A 51 42.98 25.54 6.39
N ASP A 52 41.96 26.28 5.93
CA ASP A 52 40.74 26.54 6.69
C ASP A 52 39.76 25.36 6.58
N PRO A 53 39.44 24.68 7.69
CA PRO A 53 38.49 23.55 7.67
C PRO A 53 37.07 23.90 7.21
N GLU A 54 36.62 25.16 7.40
CA GLU A 54 35.28 25.63 7.02
C GLU A 54 35.15 25.84 5.50
N GLN A 55 36.26 26.08 4.81
CA GLN A 55 36.30 26.21 3.35
C GLN A 55 36.46 24.89 2.60
N ARG A 56 36.65 23.80 3.34
CA ARG A 56 36.77 22.46 2.74
C ARG A 56 35.43 21.94 2.27
N THR A 57 35.38 21.37 1.08
CA THR A 57 34.17 20.73 0.54
C THR A 57 33.83 19.48 1.34
N PRO A 58 32.72 19.43 2.08
CA PRO A 58 32.29 18.21 2.76
C PRO A 58 31.93 17.15 1.76
N MET A 59 32.28 15.91 2.05
CA MET A 59 32.09 14.75 1.20
C MET A 59 31.82 13.51 2.04
N CYS A 60 30.89 12.68 1.61
CA CYS A 60 30.73 11.32 2.08
C CYS A 60 30.46 10.39 0.90
N GLY A 61 30.56 9.07 1.09
CA GLY A 61 30.33 8.15 -0.02
C GLY A 61 29.98 6.76 0.48
N VAL A 62 29.31 6.00 -0.38
CA VAL A 62 28.91 4.62 -0.16
C VAL A 62 29.44 3.74 -1.30
N PRO A 63 29.84 2.48 -1.05
CA PRO A 63 30.24 1.57 -2.14
C PRO A 63 29.05 1.32 -3.07
N TYR A 64 29.29 1.36 -4.39
CA TYR A 64 28.22 1.24 -5.38
C TYR A 64 27.47 -0.10 -5.31
N HIS A 65 28.19 -1.18 -5.00
CA HIS A 65 27.63 -2.53 -4.90
C HIS A 65 26.69 -2.73 -3.72
N SER A 66 26.77 -1.87 -2.69
CA SER A 66 25.93 -1.92 -1.48
C SER A 66 25.03 -0.69 -1.33
N CYS A 67 24.93 0.18 -2.35
CA CYS A 67 24.20 1.44 -2.28
C CYS A 67 22.70 1.26 -1.99
N GLN A 68 22.11 0.14 -2.41
CA GLN A 68 20.67 -0.13 -2.24
C GLN A 68 20.21 -0.06 -0.77
N THR A 69 21.00 -0.60 0.17
CA THR A 69 20.68 -0.53 1.60
C THR A 69 20.65 0.92 2.12
N TYR A 70 21.55 1.76 1.64
CA TYR A 70 21.59 3.18 2.01
C TYR A 70 20.46 3.97 1.36
N ILE A 71 20.17 3.71 0.08
CA ILE A 71 19.05 4.30 -0.63
C ILE A 71 17.74 3.95 0.07
N ALA A 72 17.53 2.69 0.45
CA ALA A 72 16.34 2.25 1.18
C ALA A 72 16.10 3.06 2.45
N ARG A 73 17.16 3.35 3.24
CA ARG A 73 17.06 4.15 4.47
C ARG A 73 16.67 5.61 4.18
N LEU A 74 17.15 6.19 3.08
CA LEU A 74 16.79 7.57 2.67
C LEU A 74 15.35 7.62 2.16
N ILE A 75 14.95 6.69 1.30
CA ILE A 75 13.59 6.61 0.76
C ILE A 75 12.56 6.40 1.88
N ALA A 76 12.85 5.55 2.87
CA ALA A 76 11.99 5.34 4.04
C ALA A 76 11.78 6.62 4.87
N LYS A 77 12.74 7.57 4.81
CA LYS A 77 12.65 8.88 5.45
C LYS A 77 12.05 9.98 4.53
N GLY A 78 11.59 9.63 3.32
CA GLY A 78 10.97 10.54 2.37
C GLY A 78 11.94 11.34 1.49
N TYR A 79 13.25 11.01 1.48
CA TYR A 79 14.20 11.67 0.57
C TYR A 79 14.11 11.09 -0.84
N LYS A 80 14.39 11.93 -1.85
CA LYS A 80 14.58 11.51 -3.24
C LYS A 80 16.07 11.33 -3.52
N VAL A 81 16.43 10.32 -4.30
CA VAL A 81 17.82 9.98 -4.65
C VAL A 81 17.99 9.94 -6.15
N ALA A 82 18.87 10.80 -6.71
CA ALA A 82 19.25 10.79 -8.12
C ALA A 82 20.52 9.95 -8.30
N ILE A 83 20.44 8.90 -9.11
CA ILE A 83 21.57 8.02 -9.43
C ILE A 83 22.28 8.55 -10.68
N CYS A 84 23.50 9.00 -10.48
CA CYS A 84 24.34 9.55 -11.55
C CYS A 84 25.46 8.58 -11.91
N GLU A 85 25.41 8.01 -13.11
CA GLU A 85 26.34 7.02 -13.62
C GLU A 85 27.26 7.59 -14.71
N GLN A 86 28.37 6.87 -14.97
CA GLN A 86 29.26 7.13 -16.07
C GLN A 86 28.64 6.60 -17.37
N ILE A 87 28.37 7.49 -18.33
CA ILE A 87 27.79 7.15 -19.65
C ILE A 87 28.84 6.93 -20.74
N GLU A 88 30.11 7.15 -20.43
CA GLU A 88 31.25 6.88 -21.33
C GLU A 88 32.17 5.86 -20.69
N ASP A 89 32.78 5.01 -21.51
CA ASP A 89 33.81 4.07 -21.04
C ASP A 89 35.06 4.85 -20.59
N PRO A 90 35.48 4.67 -19.32
CA PRO A 90 36.67 5.33 -18.79
C PRO A 90 37.96 5.06 -19.57
N VAL A 91 38.03 3.91 -20.27
CA VAL A 91 39.22 3.51 -21.07
C VAL A 91 39.32 4.31 -22.38
N THR A 92 38.18 4.69 -22.99
CA THR A 92 38.10 5.39 -24.26
C THR A 92 37.93 6.90 -24.11
N ALA A 93 37.58 7.39 -22.92
CA ALA A 93 37.29 8.79 -22.66
C ALA A 93 38.53 9.69 -22.79
N LYS A 94 38.46 10.70 -23.65
CA LYS A 94 39.48 11.74 -23.76
C LYS A 94 39.21 12.86 -22.78
N GLY A 95 39.63 12.68 -21.51
CA GLY A 95 39.45 13.68 -20.45
C GLY A 95 38.55 13.21 -19.28
N LEU A 96 37.67 14.12 -18.80
CA LEU A 96 36.77 13.79 -17.72
C LEU A 96 35.58 12.95 -18.26
N VAL A 97 35.43 11.73 -17.77
CA VAL A 97 34.31 10.84 -18.13
C VAL A 97 32.97 11.55 -17.95
N LYS A 98 32.13 11.52 -18.97
CA LYS A 98 30.81 12.13 -18.95
C LYS A 98 29.87 11.30 -18.02
N ARG A 99 29.07 12.01 -17.24
CA ARG A 99 28.11 11.42 -16.32
C ARG A 99 26.76 12.06 -16.51
N ASP A 100 25.72 11.28 -16.28
CA ASP A 100 24.34 11.76 -16.27
C ASP A 100 23.50 11.01 -15.27
N VAL A 101 22.38 11.61 -14.87
CA VAL A 101 21.38 10.95 -14.02
C VAL A 101 20.61 9.96 -14.87
N ILE A 102 20.76 8.68 -14.55
CA ILE A 102 20.09 7.58 -15.25
C ILE A 102 18.74 7.23 -14.63
N ARG A 103 18.51 7.61 -13.36
CA ARG A 103 17.29 7.30 -12.64
C ARG A 103 17.15 8.18 -11.38
N ILE A 104 15.89 8.52 -11.05
CA ILE A 104 15.54 9.12 -9.76
C ILE A 104 14.69 8.12 -8.98
N ILE A 105 15.09 7.82 -7.76
CA ILE A 105 14.36 6.92 -6.86
C ILE A 105 13.64 7.78 -5.84
N THR A 106 12.33 7.62 -5.75
CA THR A 106 11.44 8.30 -4.80
C THR A 106 10.59 7.26 -4.07
N PRO A 107 9.89 7.60 -2.97
CA PRO A 107 9.03 6.64 -2.28
C PRO A 107 8.00 5.93 -3.17
N GLY A 108 7.46 6.63 -4.18
CA GLY A 108 6.48 6.08 -5.14
C GLY A 108 7.10 5.33 -6.32
N THR A 109 8.41 5.51 -6.59
CA THR A 109 9.07 4.97 -7.79
C THR A 109 10.05 3.83 -7.51
N VAL A 110 9.98 3.22 -6.34
CA VAL A 110 10.81 2.07 -5.96
C VAL A 110 10.43 0.83 -6.77
N THR A 111 11.43 0.13 -7.32
CA THR A 111 11.26 -1.16 -8.03
C THR A 111 12.13 -2.28 -7.44
N ASP A 112 13.06 -1.95 -6.55
CA ASP A 112 13.92 -2.94 -5.91
C ASP A 112 13.13 -3.72 -4.85
N ALA A 113 13.16 -5.05 -4.93
CA ALA A 113 12.42 -5.94 -4.03
C ALA A 113 12.82 -5.76 -2.55
N SER A 114 14.07 -5.40 -2.27
CA SER A 114 14.55 -5.19 -0.89
C SER A 114 13.93 -3.96 -0.21
N MET A 115 13.32 -3.05 -0.99
CA MET A 115 12.68 -1.83 -0.52
C MET A 115 11.15 -1.91 -0.53
N LEU A 116 10.58 -3.00 -1.06
CA LEU A 116 9.15 -3.19 -1.23
C LEU A 116 8.61 -4.23 -0.24
N GLU A 117 7.43 -3.98 0.29
CA GLU A 117 6.68 -5.00 1.04
C GLU A 117 6.10 -6.03 0.05
N GLU A 118 6.30 -7.34 0.30
CA GLU A 118 5.92 -8.39 -0.65
C GLU A 118 4.42 -8.43 -0.95
N GLY A 119 3.58 -8.43 0.07
CA GLY A 119 2.11 -8.52 -0.05
C GLY A 119 1.39 -7.18 -0.18
N LYS A 120 2.10 -6.08 -0.52
CA LYS A 120 1.51 -4.73 -0.65
C LYS A 120 2.02 -4.06 -1.92
N SER A 121 1.11 -3.42 -2.65
CA SER A 121 1.47 -2.59 -3.80
C SER A 121 2.10 -1.27 -3.34
N ASN A 122 2.98 -0.71 -4.17
CA ASN A 122 3.67 0.56 -3.90
C ASN A 122 3.19 1.61 -4.89
N TYR A 123 2.06 2.25 -4.58
CA TYR A 123 1.46 3.20 -5.50
C TYR A 123 2.11 4.58 -5.48
N LEU A 124 2.36 5.10 -6.67
CA LEU A 124 2.51 6.50 -7.01
C LEU A 124 1.14 7.01 -7.47
N GLY A 125 0.71 8.19 -7.00
CA GLY A 125 -0.57 8.78 -7.37
C GLY A 125 -0.43 10.12 -8.08
N ALA A 126 -1.43 10.48 -8.90
CA ALA A 126 -1.61 11.82 -9.43
C ALA A 126 -3.06 12.25 -9.25
N VAL A 127 -3.29 13.48 -8.78
CA VAL A 127 -4.63 14.05 -8.61
C VAL A 127 -4.75 15.32 -9.43
N TYR A 128 -5.85 15.42 -10.16
CA TYR A 128 -6.29 16.62 -10.84
C TYR A 128 -7.57 17.14 -10.18
N TYR A 129 -7.60 18.43 -9.86
CA TYR A 129 -8.79 19.13 -9.42
C TYR A 129 -8.80 20.54 -10.00
N GLU A 130 -9.85 20.89 -10.72
CA GLU A 130 -10.03 22.23 -11.26
C GLU A 130 -11.52 22.48 -11.60
N SER A 131 -12.05 23.63 -11.17
CA SER A 131 -13.41 24.08 -11.49
C SER A 131 -14.51 23.02 -11.19
N GLY A 132 -14.38 22.28 -10.08
CA GLY A 132 -15.32 21.24 -9.67
C GLY A 132 -15.19 19.91 -10.43
N LYS A 133 -14.17 19.75 -11.28
CA LYS A 133 -13.84 18.48 -11.93
C LYS A 133 -12.66 17.86 -11.22
N CYS A 134 -12.76 16.59 -10.88
CA CYS A 134 -11.71 15.88 -10.19
C CYS A 134 -11.48 14.48 -10.76
N ALA A 135 -10.25 14.03 -10.68
CA ALA A 135 -9.84 12.66 -11.03
C ALA A 135 -8.56 12.29 -10.32
N ALA A 136 -8.30 10.99 -10.22
CA ALA A 136 -7.05 10.45 -9.69
C ALA A 136 -6.54 9.31 -10.57
N ALA A 137 -5.23 9.21 -10.69
CA ALA A 137 -4.55 8.10 -11.34
C ALA A 137 -3.52 7.51 -10.38
N PHE A 138 -3.33 6.21 -10.42
CA PHE A 138 -2.40 5.47 -9.55
C PHE A 138 -1.62 4.46 -10.36
N CYS A 139 -0.34 4.28 -10.05
CA CYS A 139 0.52 3.29 -10.69
C CYS A 139 1.41 2.60 -9.67
N ASP A 140 1.45 1.28 -9.69
CA ASP A 140 2.54 0.51 -9.08
C ASP A 140 3.57 0.20 -10.18
N ILE A 141 4.65 0.97 -10.19
CA ILE A 141 5.72 0.85 -11.20
C ILE A 141 6.37 -0.54 -11.16
N SER A 142 6.39 -1.20 -10.01
CA SER A 142 7.04 -2.51 -9.86
C SER A 142 6.28 -3.64 -10.55
N THR A 143 4.95 -3.52 -10.67
CA THR A 143 4.06 -4.53 -11.28
C THR A 143 3.53 -4.12 -12.64
N GLY A 144 3.50 -2.81 -12.94
CA GLY A 144 2.89 -2.24 -14.13
C GLY A 144 1.36 -2.04 -14.01
N GLU A 145 0.77 -2.17 -12.82
CA GLU A 145 -0.64 -1.85 -12.57
C GLU A 145 -0.85 -0.33 -12.73
N PHE A 146 -1.80 0.07 -13.59
CA PHE A 146 -2.14 1.46 -13.85
C PHE A 146 -3.65 1.66 -13.75
N CYS A 147 -4.09 2.41 -12.75
CA CYS A 147 -5.48 2.62 -12.39
C CYS A 147 -5.87 4.08 -12.55
N VAL A 148 -7.07 4.32 -13.11
CA VAL A 148 -7.60 5.68 -13.27
C VAL A 148 -9.01 5.74 -12.70
N ALA A 149 -9.26 6.69 -11.81
CA ALA A 149 -10.56 6.95 -11.23
C ALA A 149 -11.12 8.28 -11.77
N ALA A 150 -12.23 8.20 -12.48
CA ALA A 150 -12.97 9.33 -13.00
C ALA A 150 -14.21 9.58 -12.15
N PHE A 151 -14.48 10.83 -11.79
CA PHE A 151 -15.62 11.21 -10.95
C PHE A 151 -16.50 12.21 -11.67
N GLU A 152 -17.81 12.07 -11.51
CA GLU A 152 -18.79 13.04 -12.00
C GLU A 152 -19.02 14.14 -10.97
N GLY A 153 -18.96 15.39 -11.39
CA GLY A 153 -19.22 16.57 -10.55
C GLY A 153 -18.11 16.90 -9.54
N ASP A 154 -18.40 17.84 -8.65
CA ASP A 154 -17.49 18.28 -7.57
C ASP A 154 -17.56 17.28 -6.39
N ASN A 155 -16.83 16.19 -6.50
CA ASN A 155 -16.90 15.07 -5.56
C ASN A 155 -15.55 14.81 -4.89
N LEU A 156 -15.08 15.80 -4.13
CA LEU A 156 -13.83 15.73 -3.39
C LEU A 156 -13.77 14.51 -2.46
N SER A 157 -14.90 14.09 -1.88
CA SER A 157 -15.00 12.91 -1.02
C SER A 157 -14.61 11.63 -1.74
N HIS A 158 -14.95 11.48 -3.03
CA HIS A 158 -14.55 10.30 -3.81
C HIS A 158 -13.04 10.27 -4.06
N VAL A 159 -12.41 11.43 -4.33
CA VAL A 159 -10.93 11.49 -4.43
C VAL A 159 -10.29 11.04 -3.13
N LEU A 160 -10.77 11.50 -1.98
CA LEU A 160 -10.24 11.09 -0.66
C LEU A 160 -10.43 9.60 -0.39
N ASN A 161 -11.56 9.03 -0.82
CA ASN A 161 -11.83 7.60 -0.69
C ASN A 161 -10.85 6.76 -1.53
N GLU A 162 -10.57 7.18 -2.77
CA GLU A 162 -9.59 6.52 -3.62
C GLU A 162 -8.16 6.70 -3.09
N LEU A 163 -7.79 7.91 -2.65
CA LEU A 163 -6.51 8.11 -1.96
C LEU A 163 -6.37 7.20 -0.74
N GLY A 164 -7.42 7.06 0.07
CA GLY A 164 -7.45 6.16 1.21
C GLY A 164 -7.36 4.68 0.82
N ARG A 165 -7.90 4.30 -0.36
CA ARG A 165 -7.85 2.92 -0.90
C ARG A 165 -6.48 2.55 -1.41
N PHE A 166 -5.92 3.36 -2.30
CA PHE A 166 -4.61 3.10 -2.89
C PHE A 166 -3.46 3.43 -1.93
N ALA A 167 -3.69 4.32 -0.96
CA ALA A 167 -2.71 4.79 0.01
C ALA A 167 -1.33 5.04 -0.65
N PRO A 168 -1.24 5.94 -1.64
CA PRO A 168 0.00 6.16 -2.39
C PRO A 168 1.11 6.63 -1.47
N ARG A 169 2.34 6.20 -1.74
CA ARG A 169 3.54 6.66 -1.01
C ARG A 169 3.96 8.06 -1.44
N GLU A 170 3.58 8.44 -2.65
CA GLU A 170 3.88 9.73 -3.25
C GLU A 170 2.71 10.20 -4.11
N LEU A 171 2.38 11.48 -4.05
CA LEU A 171 1.24 12.07 -4.73
C LEU A 171 1.63 13.34 -5.46
N ILE A 172 1.40 13.34 -6.76
CA ILE A 172 1.58 14.52 -7.61
C ILE A 172 0.24 15.26 -7.70
N MET A 173 0.28 16.58 -7.60
CA MET A 173 -0.93 17.40 -7.62
C MET A 173 -0.80 18.57 -8.59
N ASN A 174 -1.90 18.91 -9.27
CA ASN A 174 -1.98 20.20 -9.93
C ASN A 174 -2.24 21.32 -8.90
N LYS A 175 -2.12 22.57 -9.33
CA LYS A 175 -2.31 23.75 -8.47
C LYS A 175 -3.69 23.75 -7.80
N GLY A 176 -4.75 23.44 -8.54
CA GLY A 176 -6.12 23.39 -8.02
C GLY A 176 -6.29 22.37 -6.88
N ALA A 177 -5.73 21.16 -7.04
CA ALA A 177 -5.75 20.14 -5.99
C ALA A 177 -5.00 20.59 -4.73
N ALA A 178 -3.83 21.24 -4.88
CA ALA A 178 -3.04 21.74 -3.76
C ALA A 178 -3.75 22.88 -2.99
N GLU A 179 -4.48 23.74 -3.69
CA GLU A 179 -5.23 24.86 -3.09
C GLU A 179 -6.45 24.42 -2.26
N THR A 180 -6.97 23.18 -2.46
CA THR A 180 -8.09 22.64 -1.66
C THR A 180 -7.78 22.49 -0.18
N LYS A 181 -6.51 22.43 0.22
CA LYS A 181 -6.01 22.08 1.56
C LYS A 181 -6.47 20.69 2.04
N THR A 182 -7.67 20.27 1.67
CA THR A 182 -8.26 18.98 2.10
C THR A 182 -7.48 17.78 1.53
N ILE A 183 -7.13 17.81 0.23
CA ILE A 183 -6.33 16.73 -0.40
C ILE A 183 -4.93 16.66 0.20
N PRO A 184 -4.14 17.76 0.26
CA PRO A 184 -2.81 17.72 0.87
C PRO A 184 -2.84 17.28 2.33
N ASP A 185 -3.75 17.82 3.14
CA ASP A 185 -3.87 17.47 4.55
C ASP A 185 -4.21 15.99 4.76
N PHE A 186 -5.11 15.44 3.97
CA PHE A 186 -5.44 14.01 4.03
C PHE A 186 -4.27 13.14 3.62
N ALA A 187 -3.65 13.43 2.47
CA ALA A 187 -2.54 12.64 1.96
C ALA A 187 -1.32 12.68 2.90
N GLN A 188 -0.97 13.83 3.44
CA GLN A 188 0.20 13.98 4.31
C GLN A 188 -0.07 13.49 5.74
N LYS A 189 -1.16 13.96 6.36
CA LYS A 189 -1.42 13.70 7.79
C LYS A 189 -2.04 12.32 8.07
N LYS A 190 -2.89 11.81 7.15
CA LYS A 190 -3.58 10.52 7.34
C LYS A 190 -2.85 9.37 6.66
N LEU A 191 -2.23 9.59 5.48
CA LEU A 191 -1.56 8.54 4.71
C LEU A 191 -0.02 8.58 4.83
N GLY A 192 0.57 9.68 5.33
CA GLY A 192 2.02 9.85 5.37
C GLY A 192 2.67 9.94 3.98
N CYS A 193 1.91 10.40 2.99
CA CYS A 193 2.30 10.48 1.58
C CYS A 193 3.24 11.66 1.33
N LEU A 194 4.27 11.46 0.51
CA LEU A 194 5.10 12.54 -0.01
C LEU A 194 4.31 13.33 -1.05
N LEU A 195 4.29 14.67 -0.93
CA LEU A 195 3.55 15.54 -1.85
C LEU A 195 4.48 16.20 -2.86
N GLU A 196 4.06 16.21 -4.13
CA GLU A 196 4.79 16.82 -5.23
C GLU A 196 3.87 17.74 -6.06
N MET A 197 4.42 18.85 -6.53
CA MET A 197 3.69 19.77 -7.41
C MET A 197 4.00 19.49 -8.87
N GLY A 198 2.98 19.17 -9.65
CA GLY A 198 3.13 18.76 -11.05
C GLY A 198 3.18 19.90 -12.07
N GLY A 199 3.21 21.18 -11.65
CA GLY A 199 3.35 22.32 -12.57
C GLY A 199 2.39 22.27 -13.77
N ASP A 200 2.92 22.52 -14.99
CA ASP A 200 2.17 22.51 -16.27
C ASP A 200 1.94 21.07 -16.83
N ASP A 201 2.24 20.03 -16.07
CA ASP A 201 2.22 18.63 -16.52
C ASP A 201 0.82 18.10 -16.81
N TYR A 202 -0.20 18.82 -16.37
CA TYR A 202 -1.61 18.47 -16.48
C TYR A 202 -2.33 19.06 -17.71
N GLU A 203 -1.60 19.64 -18.65
CA GLU A 203 -2.19 20.16 -19.88
C GLU A 203 -2.81 19.01 -20.68
N TYR A 204 -4.14 19.16 -21.01
CA TYR A 204 -4.97 18.07 -21.55
C TYR A 204 -4.41 17.47 -22.85
N MET A 205 -4.03 18.29 -23.83
CA MET A 205 -3.59 17.78 -25.14
C MET A 205 -2.28 16.99 -25.02
N ALA A 206 -1.35 17.48 -24.20
CA ALA A 206 -0.10 16.79 -23.94
C ALA A 206 -0.33 15.49 -23.15
N CYS A 207 -1.24 15.51 -22.19
CA CYS A 207 -1.62 14.31 -21.41
C CYS A 207 -2.30 13.27 -22.30
N ALA A 208 -3.24 13.69 -23.17
CA ALA A 208 -3.92 12.80 -24.09
C ALA A 208 -2.94 12.13 -25.07
N ALA A 209 -2.00 12.89 -25.62
CA ALA A 209 -0.97 12.33 -26.51
C ALA A 209 -0.11 11.27 -25.79
N ARG A 210 0.33 11.53 -24.55
CA ARG A 210 1.12 10.55 -23.75
C ARG A 210 0.34 9.28 -23.44
N VAL A 211 -0.94 9.41 -23.06
CA VAL A 211 -1.80 8.25 -22.80
C VAL A 211 -1.95 7.40 -24.06
N CYS A 212 -2.25 8.03 -25.22
CA CYS A 212 -2.35 7.31 -26.50
C CYS A 212 -1.03 6.63 -26.88
N GLU A 213 0.12 7.30 -26.73
CA GLU A 213 1.44 6.77 -27.01
C GLU A 213 1.77 5.57 -26.12
N GLN A 214 1.61 5.71 -24.79
CA GLN A 214 1.96 4.66 -23.82
C GLN A 214 1.16 3.38 -24.04
N PHE A 215 -0.14 3.49 -24.33
CA PHE A 215 -1.03 2.34 -24.45
C PHE A 215 -1.28 1.92 -25.90
N GLY A 216 -0.65 2.57 -26.88
CA GLY A 216 -0.78 2.25 -28.30
C GLY A 216 -2.18 2.48 -28.86
N LEU A 217 -2.89 3.52 -28.37
CA LEU A 217 -4.28 3.82 -28.72
C LEU A 217 -4.35 4.87 -29.83
N SER A 218 -5.34 4.74 -30.70
CA SER A 218 -5.59 5.72 -31.76
C SER A 218 -6.33 6.96 -31.24
N SER A 219 -7.08 6.82 -30.14
CA SER A 219 -7.82 7.90 -29.48
C SER A 219 -8.03 7.63 -28.00
N ILE A 220 -8.30 8.68 -27.23
CA ILE A 220 -8.65 8.59 -25.80
C ILE A 220 -9.96 7.80 -25.57
N ASP A 221 -10.87 7.78 -26.55
CA ASP A 221 -12.12 7.04 -26.47
C ASP A 221 -11.89 5.52 -26.38
N GLU A 222 -10.84 5.00 -27.02
CA GLU A 222 -10.45 3.58 -26.90
C GLU A 222 -10.03 3.20 -25.48
N ALA A 223 -9.51 4.18 -24.70
CA ALA A 223 -9.23 4.00 -23.28
C ALA A 223 -10.48 4.07 -22.38
N GLY A 224 -11.65 4.43 -22.94
CA GLY A 224 -12.87 4.72 -22.18
C GLY A 224 -12.81 6.04 -21.39
N LEU A 225 -11.91 6.94 -21.75
CA LEU A 225 -11.67 8.21 -21.05
C LEU A 225 -12.21 9.45 -21.81
N GLY A 226 -12.90 9.25 -22.93
CA GLY A 226 -13.39 10.35 -23.78
C GLY A 226 -14.25 11.39 -23.06
N ASP A 227 -15.12 10.93 -22.17
CA ASP A 227 -16.00 11.80 -21.38
C ASP A 227 -15.37 12.32 -20.08
N ALA A 228 -14.10 11.96 -19.78
CA ALA A 228 -13.43 12.24 -18.51
C ALA A 228 -12.09 13.01 -18.68
N PRO A 229 -12.10 14.26 -19.17
CA PRO A 229 -10.87 15.00 -19.43
C PRO A 229 -9.98 15.21 -18.19
N ALA A 230 -10.56 15.32 -17.00
CA ALA A 230 -9.80 15.38 -15.74
C ALA A 230 -8.98 14.10 -15.50
N ALA A 231 -9.57 12.94 -15.84
CA ALA A 231 -8.89 11.64 -15.71
C ALA A 231 -7.74 11.50 -16.71
N VAL A 232 -7.90 12.01 -17.93
CA VAL A 232 -6.83 12.08 -18.94
C VAL A 232 -5.66 12.93 -18.43
N SER A 233 -5.96 14.11 -17.86
CA SER A 233 -4.94 15.00 -17.30
C SER A 233 -4.19 14.33 -16.14
N ALA A 234 -4.90 13.67 -15.21
CA ALA A 234 -4.27 12.95 -14.10
C ALA A 234 -3.39 11.79 -14.60
N ALA A 235 -3.89 10.97 -15.53
CA ALA A 235 -3.17 9.84 -16.10
C ALA A 235 -1.90 10.28 -16.86
N GLY A 236 -2.03 11.31 -17.72
CA GLY A 236 -0.92 11.82 -18.50
C GLY A 236 0.16 12.51 -17.66
N ALA A 237 -0.21 13.21 -16.59
CA ALA A 237 0.74 13.78 -15.64
C ALA A 237 1.50 12.68 -14.88
N LEU A 238 0.80 11.61 -14.46
CA LEU A 238 1.41 10.46 -13.81
C LEU A 238 2.45 9.78 -14.73
N LEU A 239 2.08 9.51 -15.98
CA LEU A 239 2.98 8.92 -16.99
C LEU A 239 4.21 9.79 -17.23
N ARG A 240 4.04 11.12 -17.32
CA ARG A 240 5.17 12.04 -17.45
C ARG A 240 6.14 11.91 -16.28
N TYR A 241 5.63 11.97 -15.06
CA TYR A 241 6.47 11.87 -13.87
C TYR A 241 7.24 10.54 -13.81
N ILE A 242 6.58 9.43 -14.17
CA ILE A 242 7.24 8.12 -14.25
C ILE A 242 8.36 8.16 -15.32
N SER A 243 8.09 8.69 -16.50
CA SER A 243 9.09 8.80 -17.58
C SER A 243 10.30 9.66 -17.17
N GLU A 244 10.08 10.81 -16.53
CA GLU A 244 11.13 11.72 -16.07
C GLU A 244 11.99 11.13 -14.95
N THR A 245 11.36 10.32 -14.05
CA THR A 245 12.07 9.69 -12.93
C THR A 245 12.78 8.40 -13.32
N GLN A 246 12.17 7.55 -14.13
CA GLN A 246 12.76 6.26 -14.51
C GLN A 246 13.71 6.36 -15.71
N LYS A 247 13.46 7.27 -16.66
CA LYS A 247 14.29 7.48 -17.88
C LYS A 247 14.51 6.23 -18.73
N THR A 248 13.63 5.25 -18.60
CA THR A 248 13.66 3.97 -19.31
C THR A 248 12.29 3.64 -19.86
N ASP A 249 12.21 2.65 -20.74
CA ASP A 249 10.97 2.17 -21.32
C ASP A 249 10.01 1.63 -20.22
N MET A 250 8.71 1.89 -20.39
CA MET A 250 7.63 1.47 -19.50
C MET A 250 6.76 0.38 -20.16
N ALA A 251 7.35 -0.47 -20.98
CA ALA A 251 6.62 -1.47 -21.79
C ALA A 251 5.77 -2.46 -20.97
N HIS A 252 6.01 -2.59 -19.67
CA HIS A 252 5.19 -3.40 -18.76
C HIS A 252 3.94 -2.69 -18.23
N ILE A 253 3.81 -1.35 -18.39
CA ILE A 253 2.58 -0.60 -18.11
C ILE A 253 1.74 -0.62 -19.40
N ARG A 254 0.85 -1.60 -19.51
CA ARG A 254 0.18 -1.94 -20.78
C ARG A 254 -1.32 -1.68 -20.81
N ARG A 255 -1.96 -1.59 -19.66
CA ARG A 255 -3.42 -1.51 -19.53
C ARG A 255 -3.81 -0.43 -18.55
N ILE A 256 -4.88 0.28 -18.90
CA ILE A 256 -5.56 1.18 -17.98
C ILE A 256 -6.72 0.42 -17.35
N ASP A 257 -6.70 0.30 -16.02
CA ASP A 257 -7.87 -0.14 -15.28
C ASP A 257 -8.71 1.07 -14.88
N LEU A 258 -9.81 1.28 -15.61
CA LEU A 258 -10.69 2.40 -15.36
C LEU A 258 -11.69 2.05 -14.25
N PHE A 259 -11.72 2.87 -13.20
CA PHE A 259 -12.67 2.80 -12.11
C PHE A 259 -13.77 3.82 -12.36
N THR A 260 -14.86 3.34 -12.96
CA THR A 260 -16.14 4.06 -13.02
C THR A 260 -17.07 3.47 -11.98
N GLY A 261 -17.98 4.28 -11.44
CA GLY A 261 -18.97 3.82 -10.47
C GLY A 261 -19.78 2.61 -10.95
N GLY A 262 -20.25 1.75 -10.03
CA GLY A 262 -21.16 0.63 -10.34
C GLY A 262 -20.55 -0.73 -10.60
N ARG A 263 -19.22 -0.91 -10.64
CA ARG A 263 -18.56 -2.22 -10.77
C ARG A 263 -18.24 -2.86 -9.42
N TYR A 264 -17.87 -2.04 -8.45
CA TYR A 264 -17.44 -2.47 -7.12
C TYR A 264 -18.25 -1.77 -6.03
N MET A 265 -18.37 -2.43 -4.88
CA MET A 265 -18.95 -1.84 -3.67
C MET A 265 -18.13 -0.63 -3.26
N GLU A 266 -18.80 0.46 -2.97
CA GLU A 266 -18.15 1.66 -2.44
C GLU A 266 -17.95 1.53 -0.93
N LEU A 267 -16.70 1.69 -0.51
CA LEU A 267 -16.27 1.71 0.87
C LEU A 267 -15.52 3.00 1.12
N ASP A 268 -16.03 3.87 1.97
CA ASP A 268 -15.30 5.06 2.36
C ASP A 268 -14.11 4.72 3.28
N TRP A 269 -13.19 5.65 3.42
CA TRP A 269 -11.98 5.46 4.24
C TRP A 269 -12.33 5.16 5.71
N ALA A 270 -13.37 5.83 6.26
CA ALA A 270 -13.83 5.62 7.63
C ALA A 270 -14.35 4.19 7.84
N THR A 271 -15.14 3.67 6.91
CA THR A 271 -15.67 2.30 6.93
C THR A 271 -14.56 1.26 6.82
N ARG A 272 -13.61 1.41 5.89
CA ARG A 272 -12.47 0.47 5.77
C ARG A 272 -11.70 0.38 7.07
N ARG A 273 -11.44 1.53 7.68
CA ARG A 273 -10.71 1.63 8.94
C ARG A 273 -11.51 1.07 10.12
N SER A 274 -12.79 1.43 10.26
CA SER A 274 -13.62 0.98 11.38
C SER A 274 -13.93 -0.51 11.34
N LEU A 275 -14.01 -1.11 10.15
CA LEU A 275 -14.14 -2.56 9.96
C LEU A 275 -12.78 -3.29 10.03
N GLU A 276 -11.66 -2.57 10.15
CA GLU A 276 -10.32 -3.15 10.23
C GLU A 276 -10.06 -4.14 9.08
N LEU A 277 -10.32 -3.70 7.83
CA LEU A 277 -10.27 -4.59 6.67
C LEU A 277 -8.87 -5.11 6.40
N THR A 278 -7.86 -4.24 6.40
CA THR A 278 -6.48 -4.59 6.03
C THR A 278 -5.47 -4.41 7.16
N GLU A 279 -5.77 -3.54 8.13
CA GLU A 279 -4.90 -3.19 9.27
C GLU A 279 -5.75 -2.97 10.52
N SER A 280 -5.19 -3.31 11.70
CA SER A 280 -5.85 -3.08 12.99
C SER A 280 -5.82 -1.59 13.38
N LEU A 281 -6.91 -1.07 13.92
CA LEU A 281 -7.00 0.32 14.41
C LEU A 281 -6.01 0.62 15.53
N ARG A 282 -5.71 -0.38 16.37
CA ARG A 282 -4.88 -0.20 17.56
C ARG A 282 -3.38 -0.17 17.25
N THR A 283 -2.91 -1.05 16.37
CA THR A 283 -1.48 -1.26 16.12
C THR A 283 -1.04 -0.82 14.74
N GLY A 284 -1.96 -0.61 13.79
CA GLY A 284 -1.64 -0.38 12.37
C GLY A 284 -1.06 -1.62 11.67
N GLU A 285 -1.09 -2.78 12.31
CA GLU A 285 -0.55 -4.03 11.77
C GLU A 285 -1.65 -4.86 11.08
N LYS A 286 -1.23 -5.76 10.21
CA LYS A 286 -2.12 -6.74 9.56
C LYS A 286 -2.84 -7.64 10.58
N ARG A 287 -2.16 -8.02 11.69
CA ARG A 287 -2.74 -8.89 12.71
C ARG A 287 -3.94 -8.22 13.38
N GLY A 288 -5.07 -8.94 13.44
CA GLY A 288 -6.34 -8.43 13.99
C GLY A 288 -7.24 -7.78 12.93
N SER A 289 -6.88 -7.83 11.65
CA SER A 289 -7.72 -7.38 10.52
C SER A 289 -8.42 -8.53 9.80
N LEU A 290 -9.38 -8.22 8.92
CA LEU A 290 -10.00 -9.23 8.04
C LEU A 290 -8.96 -9.89 7.11
N LEU A 291 -8.04 -9.08 6.56
CA LEU A 291 -6.95 -9.58 5.74
C LEU A 291 -6.10 -10.62 6.48
N TRP A 292 -5.81 -10.41 7.76
CA TRP A 292 -5.06 -11.39 8.57
C TRP A 292 -5.75 -12.76 8.65
N VAL A 293 -7.06 -12.79 8.75
CA VAL A 293 -7.85 -14.03 8.79
C VAL A 293 -7.80 -14.75 7.45
N LEU A 294 -8.04 -14.02 6.35
CA LEU A 294 -8.21 -14.57 5.01
C LEU A 294 -6.89 -14.88 4.32
N ASP A 295 -5.80 -14.18 4.68
CA ASP A 295 -4.53 -14.34 3.99
C ASP A 295 -3.80 -15.63 4.39
N LYS A 296 -4.03 -16.64 3.56
CA LYS A 296 -3.30 -17.91 3.53
C LYS A 296 -2.60 -18.09 2.19
N THR A 297 -2.47 -17.03 1.40
CA THR A 297 -1.78 -17.03 0.12
C THR A 297 -0.32 -17.48 0.27
N LYS A 298 0.26 -17.99 -0.80
CA LYS A 298 1.63 -18.54 -0.85
C LYS A 298 2.55 -17.67 -1.69
N THR A 299 1.99 -16.84 -2.55
CA THR A 299 2.74 -15.96 -3.45
C THR A 299 2.55 -14.49 -3.07
N PRO A 300 3.56 -13.63 -3.25
CA PRO A 300 3.40 -12.19 -3.05
C PRO A 300 2.31 -11.58 -3.94
N MET A 301 2.16 -12.10 -5.16
CA MET A 301 1.11 -11.70 -6.11
C MET A 301 -0.29 -12.01 -5.57
N GLY A 302 -0.49 -13.22 -5.03
CA GLY A 302 -1.75 -13.60 -4.38
C GLY A 302 -2.08 -12.74 -3.17
N GLY A 303 -1.08 -12.37 -2.37
CA GLY A 303 -1.25 -11.45 -1.23
C GLY A 303 -1.75 -10.07 -1.65
N ARG A 304 -1.20 -9.50 -2.74
CA ARG A 304 -1.66 -8.22 -3.32
C ARG A 304 -3.07 -8.33 -3.89
N GLU A 305 -3.34 -9.40 -4.63
CA GLU A 305 -4.66 -9.66 -5.23
C GLU A 305 -5.75 -9.84 -4.16
N LEU A 306 -5.46 -10.55 -3.08
CA LEU A 306 -6.39 -10.70 -1.95
C LEU A 306 -6.70 -9.35 -1.29
N ARG A 307 -5.68 -8.52 -1.06
CA ARG A 307 -5.88 -7.17 -0.53
C ARG A 307 -6.78 -6.35 -1.48
N ALA A 308 -6.50 -6.40 -2.78
CA ALA A 308 -7.31 -5.72 -3.78
C ALA A 308 -8.78 -6.23 -3.79
N TRP A 309 -9.02 -7.53 -3.64
CA TRP A 309 -10.38 -8.06 -3.57
C TRP A 309 -11.13 -7.61 -2.32
N ILE A 310 -10.47 -7.55 -1.16
CA ILE A 310 -11.08 -7.06 0.09
C ILE A 310 -11.46 -5.56 -0.04
N GLU A 311 -10.62 -4.78 -0.71
CA GLU A 311 -10.84 -3.34 -0.89
C GLU A 311 -11.83 -3.03 -2.03
N ARG A 312 -12.14 -4.01 -2.88
CA ARG A 312 -13.00 -3.89 -4.07
C ARG A 312 -14.03 -5.03 -4.16
N PRO A 313 -14.98 -5.16 -3.21
CA PRO A 313 -16.00 -6.21 -3.30
C PRO A 313 -16.86 -6.01 -4.54
N LEU A 314 -17.28 -7.11 -5.15
CA LEU A 314 -18.01 -7.10 -6.41
C LEU A 314 -19.50 -6.74 -6.21
N LEU A 315 -20.10 -6.06 -7.20
CA LEU A 315 -21.54 -5.80 -7.25
C LEU A 315 -22.29 -6.80 -8.15
N SER A 316 -21.61 -7.49 -9.05
CA SER A 316 -22.25 -8.46 -9.94
C SER A 316 -22.45 -9.80 -9.27
N PRO A 317 -23.70 -10.27 -9.01
CA PRO A 317 -23.97 -11.59 -8.48
C PRO A 317 -23.37 -12.72 -9.34
N ILE A 318 -23.29 -12.52 -10.65
CA ILE A 318 -22.72 -13.49 -11.59
C ILE A 318 -21.21 -13.63 -11.34
N ALA A 319 -20.49 -12.51 -11.21
CA ALA A 319 -19.06 -12.52 -10.96
C ALA A 319 -18.73 -13.11 -9.58
N ILE A 320 -19.55 -12.78 -8.56
CA ILE A 320 -19.44 -13.35 -7.21
C ILE A 320 -19.65 -14.87 -7.24
N LYS A 321 -20.71 -15.36 -7.89
CA LYS A 321 -21.01 -16.80 -8.02
C LYS A 321 -19.91 -17.53 -8.76
N ARG A 322 -19.25 -16.91 -9.74
CA ARG A 322 -18.09 -17.51 -10.42
C ARG A 322 -16.92 -17.77 -9.46
N ARG A 323 -16.62 -16.82 -8.56
CA ARG A 323 -15.61 -17.00 -7.51
C ARG A 323 -16.04 -18.07 -6.49
N LEU A 324 -17.27 -17.99 -5.98
CA LEU A 324 -17.82 -18.94 -5.01
C LEU A 324 -17.81 -20.38 -5.56
N SER A 325 -18.16 -20.57 -6.83
CA SER A 325 -18.13 -21.91 -7.46
C SER A 325 -16.71 -22.48 -7.54
N ALA A 326 -15.71 -21.64 -7.81
CA ALA A 326 -14.31 -22.04 -7.82
C ALA A 326 -13.82 -22.41 -6.41
N VAL A 327 -14.18 -21.61 -5.41
CA VAL A 327 -13.86 -21.90 -4.00
C VAL A 327 -14.54 -23.19 -3.54
N ASP A 328 -15.81 -23.45 -3.94
CA ASP A 328 -16.56 -24.66 -3.57
C ASP A 328 -15.91 -25.94 -4.12
N GLU A 329 -15.45 -25.92 -5.37
CA GLU A 329 -14.71 -27.05 -5.93
C GLU A 329 -13.39 -27.32 -5.20
N LEU A 330 -12.62 -26.26 -4.90
CA LEU A 330 -11.38 -26.39 -4.13
C LEU A 330 -11.63 -26.74 -2.65
N PHE A 331 -12.77 -26.34 -2.08
CA PHE A 331 -13.19 -26.72 -0.73
C PHE A 331 -13.48 -28.22 -0.63
N LYS A 332 -14.12 -28.80 -1.64
CA LYS A 332 -14.51 -30.21 -1.69
C LYS A 332 -13.33 -31.15 -1.97
N ASP A 333 -12.34 -30.69 -2.76
CA ASP A 333 -11.16 -31.48 -3.11
C ASP A 333 -9.94 -31.05 -2.30
N ASN A 334 -9.80 -31.62 -1.10
CA ASN A 334 -8.69 -31.33 -0.19
C ASN A 334 -7.32 -31.75 -0.76
N VAL A 335 -7.27 -32.80 -1.59
CA VAL A 335 -6.01 -33.34 -2.14
C VAL A 335 -5.48 -32.40 -3.22
N ALA A 336 -6.31 -32.10 -4.23
CA ALA A 336 -5.91 -31.19 -5.30
C ALA A 336 -5.58 -29.80 -4.75
N ARG A 337 -6.38 -29.26 -3.80
CA ARG A 337 -6.06 -28.01 -3.12
C ARG A 337 -4.71 -28.05 -2.42
N GLY A 338 -4.40 -29.15 -1.69
CA GLY A 338 -3.12 -29.29 -1.00
C GLY A 338 -1.93 -29.29 -1.97
N GLU A 339 -2.01 -30.03 -3.07
CA GLU A 339 -0.98 -30.06 -4.11
C GLU A 339 -0.80 -28.69 -4.82
N LEU A 340 -1.91 -27.97 -5.09
CA LEU A 340 -1.87 -26.61 -5.63
C LEU A 340 -1.15 -25.67 -4.66
N ILE A 341 -1.52 -25.67 -3.38
CA ILE A 341 -0.89 -24.83 -2.34
C ILE A 341 0.60 -25.12 -2.22
N ASP A 342 1.02 -26.38 -2.28
CA ASP A 342 2.43 -26.75 -2.20
C ASP A 342 3.20 -26.33 -3.46
N THR A 343 2.60 -26.43 -4.64
CA THR A 343 3.21 -25.93 -5.88
C THR A 343 3.34 -24.40 -5.87
N LEU A 344 2.31 -23.67 -5.43
CA LEU A 344 2.33 -22.20 -5.31
C LEU A 344 3.37 -21.70 -4.31
N ARG A 345 3.66 -22.44 -3.24
CA ARG A 345 4.65 -22.04 -2.21
C ARG A 345 6.06 -21.85 -2.77
N GLY A 346 6.40 -22.53 -3.85
CA GLY A 346 7.69 -22.40 -4.52
C GLY A 346 7.78 -21.26 -5.53
N MET A 347 6.69 -20.55 -5.80
CA MET A 347 6.63 -19.53 -6.84
C MET A 347 7.06 -18.16 -6.34
N GLY A 348 7.96 -17.52 -7.10
CA GLY A 348 8.38 -16.13 -6.87
C GLY A 348 7.39 -15.10 -7.42
N ASP A 349 7.75 -13.83 -7.24
CA ASP A 349 6.93 -12.70 -7.68
C ASP A 349 7.12 -12.38 -9.18
N MET A 350 6.40 -13.11 -10.04
CA MET A 350 6.52 -12.96 -11.50
C MET A 350 6.18 -11.55 -11.99
N GLN A 351 5.23 -10.86 -11.34
CA GLN A 351 4.85 -9.49 -11.70
C GLN A 351 6.03 -8.52 -11.51
N ARG A 352 6.67 -8.57 -10.35
CA ARG A 352 7.84 -7.71 -10.05
C ARG A 352 9.10 -8.15 -10.78
N LEU A 353 9.25 -9.46 -11.05
CA LEU A 353 10.37 -9.99 -11.83
C LEU A 353 10.36 -9.46 -13.25
N ILE A 354 9.22 -9.54 -13.94
CA ILE A 354 9.13 -9.05 -15.32
C ILE A 354 9.29 -7.53 -15.40
N GLY A 355 8.83 -6.78 -14.40
CA GLY A 355 9.09 -5.35 -14.30
C GLY A 355 10.58 -5.03 -14.25
N ARG A 356 11.37 -5.77 -13.44
CA ARG A 356 12.83 -5.62 -13.39
C ARG A 356 13.53 -5.99 -14.69
N VAL A 357 13.01 -7.00 -15.40
CA VAL A 357 13.54 -7.37 -16.73
C VAL A 357 13.36 -6.23 -17.72
N VAL A 358 12.16 -5.63 -17.78
CA VAL A 358 11.86 -4.48 -18.66
C VAL A 358 12.72 -3.26 -18.32
N TYR A 359 12.91 -2.97 -17.01
CA TYR A 359 13.76 -1.87 -16.56
C TYR A 359 15.27 -2.14 -16.73
N GLY A 360 15.69 -3.33 -17.16
CA GLY A 360 17.10 -3.70 -17.27
C GLY A 360 17.84 -3.76 -15.93
N THR A 361 17.10 -3.93 -14.83
CA THR A 361 17.63 -4.03 -13.45
C THR A 361 17.66 -5.47 -12.93
N ALA A 362 17.14 -6.41 -13.70
CA ALA A 362 17.18 -7.83 -13.37
C ALA A 362 18.61 -8.38 -13.34
N ASN A 363 18.86 -9.36 -12.50
CA ASN A 363 20.10 -10.10 -12.41
C ASN A 363 19.90 -11.58 -12.80
N GLY A 364 20.98 -12.38 -12.82
CA GLY A 364 20.90 -13.79 -13.18
C GLY A 364 19.97 -14.60 -12.28
N ARG A 365 19.95 -14.29 -10.97
CA ARG A 365 19.08 -14.98 -9.99
C ARG A 365 17.61 -14.66 -10.22
N ASP A 366 17.29 -13.44 -10.63
CA ASP A 366 15.92 -13.06 -10.98
C ASP A 366 15.39 -13.91 -12.14
N LEU A 367 16.22 -14.14 -13.16
CA LEU A 367 15.84 -15.01 -14.29
C LEU A 367 15.71 -16.48 -13.87
N ILE A 368 16.55 -16.97 -12.96
CA ILE A 368 16.40 -18.33 -12.41
C ILE A 368 15.06 -18.49 -11.67
N VAL A 369 14.68 -17.51 -10.84
CA VAL A 369 13.36 -17.55 -10.18
C VAL A 369 12.22 -17.55 -11.20
N LEU A 370 12.31 -16.76 -12.27
CA LEU A 370 11.32 -16.73 -13.35
C LEU A 370 11.26 -18.10 -14.09
N ARG A 371 12.42 -18.73 -14.37
CA ARG A 371 12.52 -20.07 -14.94
C ARG A 371 11.81 -21.10 -14.07
N ASP A 372 12.07 -21.07 -12.76
CA ASP A 372 11.51 -22.02 -11.80
C ASP A 372 10.00 -21.83 -11.64
N CYS A 373 9.50 -20.58 -11.69
CA CYS A 373 8.06 -20.30 -11.77
C CYS A 373 7.47 -20.96 -13.04
N ALA A 374 8.07 -20.72 -14.21
CA ALA A 374 7.59 -21.29 -15.48
C ALA A 374 7.62 -22.82 -15.46
N ALA A 375 8.62 -23.44 -14.83
CA ALA A 375 8.70 -24.91 -14.67
C ALA A 375 7.55 -25.50 -13.85
N ALA A 376 6.96 -24.74 -12.92
CA ALA A 376 5.84 -25.19 -12.08
C ALA A 376 4.47 -25.10 -12.79
N LEU A 377 4.32 -24.24 -13.81
CA LEU A 377 3.03 -23.96 -14.46
C LEU A 377 2.37 -25.20 -15.10
N PRO A 378 3.08 -26.10 -15.81
CA PRO A 378 2.47 -27.29 -16.37
C PRO A 378 1.81 -28.18 -15.31
N ARG A 379 2.39 -28.29 -14.11
CA ARG A 379 1.80 -29.05 -13.00
C ARG A 379 0.52 -28.39 -12.49
N ILE A 380 0.48 -27.08 -12.39
CA ILE A 380 -0.73 -26.34 -12.01
C ILE A 380 -1.85 -26.57 -13.02
N VAL A 381 -1.54 -26.47 -14.33
CA VAL A 381 -2.51 -26.75 -15.40
C VAL A 381 -3.05 -28.18 -15.30
N GLU A 382 -2.18 -29.15 -15.04
CA GLU A 382 -2.59 -30.54 -14.86
C GLU A 382 -3.55 -30.74 -13.69
N LEU A 383 -3.23 -30.15 -12.54
CA LEU A 383 -4.05 -30.20 -11.34
C LEU A 383 -5.42 -29.51 -11.52
N LEU A 384 -5.51 -28.51 -12.39
CA LEU A 384 -6.75 -27.78 -12.66
C LEU A 384 -7.70 -28.50 -13.65
N LYS A 385 -7.21 -29.46 -14.47
CA LYS A 385 -8.03 -30.16 -15.49
C LYS A 385 -9.32 -30.81 -14.96
N PRO A 386 -9.37 -31.39 -13.75
CA PRO A 386 -10.59 -32.05 -13.25
C PRO A 386 -11.70 -31.06 -12.88
N PHE A 387 -11.38 -29.79 -12.61
CA PHE A 387 -12.33 -28.79 -12.17
C PHE A 387 -13.21 -28.25 -13.29
N LYS A 388 -14.47 -27.95 -12.97
CA LYS A 388 -15.51 -27.59 -13.94
C LYS A 388 -15.92 -26.12 -13.87
N SER A 389 -15.63 -25.44 -12.76
CA SER A 389 -15.98 -24.02 -12.58
C SER A 389 -15.34 -23.17 -13.69
N ALA A 390 -16.10 -22.21 -14.21
CA ALA A 390 -15.66 -21.39 -15.33
C ALA A 390 -14.35 -20.63 -15.02
N LEU A 391 -14.16 -20.22 -13.76
CA LEU A 391 -12.97 -19.48 -13.36
C LEU A 391 -11.73 -20.39 -13.31
N LEU A 392 -11.80 -21.57 -12.67
CA LEU A 392 -10.66 -22.49 -12.63
C LEU A 392 -10.32 -23.03 -14.03
N ARG A 393 -11.32 -23.23 -14.87
CA ARG A 393 -11.09 -23.60 -16.28
C ARG A 393 -10.38 -22.50 -17.05
N SER A 394 -10.79 -21.24 -16.91
CA SER A 394 -10.10 -20.11 -17.53
C SER A 394 -8.64 -19.99 -17.04
N ILE A 395 -8.39 -20.23 -15.74
CA ILE A 395 -7.03 -20.26 -15.19
C ILE A 395 -6.23 -21.44 -15.77
N SER A 396 -6.85 -22.59 -16.03
CA SER A 396 -6.16 -23.76 -16.63
C SER A 396 -5.70 -23.52 -18.08
N GLU A 397 -6.19 -22.48 -18.74
CA GLU A 397 -5.81 -22.06 -20.10
C GLU A 397 -4.64 -21.05 -20.13
N LEU A 398 -4.01 -20.78 -18.97
CA LEU A 398 -2.85 -19.88 -18.89
C LEU A 398 -1.69 -20.34 -19.78
N ASP A 399 -0.87 -19.40 -20.25
CA ASP A 399 0.38 -19.70 -20.96
C ASP A 399 1.40 -20.28 -19.97
N THR A 400 1.93 -21.46 -20.28
CA THR A 400 2.91 -22.15 -19.43
C THR A 400 4.32 -21.57 -19.53
N LEU A 401 4.53 -20.52 -20.34
CA LEU A 401 5.80 -19.82 -20.53
C LEU A 401 6.98 -20.75 -20.89
N GLU A 402 6.69 -21.82 -21.63
CA GLU A 402 7.66 -22.88 -21.98
C GLU A 402 8.86 -22.30 -22.74
N GLU A 403 8.62 -21.37 -23.66
CA GLU A 403 9.70 -20.73 -24.41
C GLU A 403 10.65 -19.94 -23.50
N ILE A 404 10.11 -19.18 -22.55
CA ILE A 404 10.90 -18.42 -21.56
C ILE A 404 11.69 -19.39 -20.69
N HIS A 405 11.04 -20.46 -20.20
CA HIS A 405 11.71 -21.52 -19.43
C HIS A 405 12.90 -22.09 -20.19
N MET A 406 12.69 -22.54 -21.44
CA MET A 406 13.74 -23.15 -22.25
C MET A 406 14.89 -22.18 -22.51
N ARG A 407 14.61 -20.92 -22.87
CA ARG A 407 15.63 -19.90 -23.14
C ARG A 407 16.50 -19.60 -21.92
N ILE A 408 15.89 -19.39 -20.76
CA ILE A 408 16.63 -19.12 -19.53
C ILE A 408 17.43 -20.37 -19.12
N ASN A 409 16.80 -21.55 -19.16
CA ASN A 409 17.45 -22.79 -18.76
C ASN A 409 18.66 -23.16 -19.65
N TRP A 410 18.62 -22.79 -20.93
CA TRP A 410 19.75 -23.00 -21.83
C TRP A 410 20.86 -21.96 -21.63
N ALA A 411 20.53 -20.71 -21.34
CA ALA A 411 21.46 -19.61 -21.28
C ALA A 411 22.15 -19.47 -19.91
N ILE A 412 21.38 -19.52 -18.79
CA ILE A 412 21.83 -19.08 -17.46
C ILE A 412 22.27 -20.28 -16.62
N CYS A 413 23.40 -20.19 -15.93
CA CYS A 413 23.85 -21.20 -14.96
C CYS A 413 22.93 -21.26 -13.74
N ASP A 414 22.88 -22.43 -13.05
CA ASP A 414 21.90 -22.65 -11.96
C ASP A 414 22.20 -21.83 -10.69
N ASP A 415 23.44 -21.41 -10.45
CA ASP A 415 23.82 -20.47 -9.36
C ASP A 415 24.62 -19.31 -9.95
N PRO A 416 23.96 -18.32 -10.57
CA PRO A 416 24.64 -17.18 -11.17
C PRO A 416 25.14 -16.22 -10.07
N PRO A 417 26.25 -15.49 -10.33
CA PRO A 417 26.77 -14.48 -9.43
C PRO A 417 25.75 -13.36 -9.20
N PHE A 418 25.91 -12.65 -8.09
CA PHE A 418 24.97 -11.56 -7.75
C PHE A 418 25.00 -10.42 -8.77
N SER A 419 26.21 -10.06 -9.26
CA SER A 419 26.38 -8.99 -10.24
C SER A 419 26.58 -9.55 -11.65
N VAL A 420 25.78 -9.08 -12.59
CA VAL A 420 25.88 -9.44 -14.03
C VAL A 420 27.26 -9.11 -14.62
N ARG A 421 27.97 -8.11 -14.05
CA ARG A 421 29.27 -7.65 -14.53
C ARG A 421 30.47 -8.44 -14.00
N GLU A 422 30.27 -9.41 -13.10
CA GLU A 422 31.34 -10.27 -12.56
C GLU A 422 31.74 -11.37 -13.56
N GLY A 423 30.85 -11.72 -14.48
CA GLY A 423 31.02 -12.84 -15.41
C GLY A 423 30.68 -14.18 -14.73
N GLY A 424 30.60 -15.25 -15.51
CA GLY A 424 30.20 -16.58 -15.03
C GLY A 424 28.70 -16.79 -14.97
N ILE A 425 27.91 -16.03 -15.74
CA ILE A 425 26.45 -16.08 -15.76
C ILE A 425 25.95 -17.16 -16.75
N LEU A 426 26.60 -17.28 -17.91
CA LEU A 426 26.16 -18.16 -18.98
C LEU A 426 26.61 -19.61 -18.74
N LYS A 427 25.73 -20.56 -19.10
CA LYS A 427 26.09 -21.98 -19.16
C LYS A 427 27.17 -22.27 -20.20
N PRO A 428 28.06 -23.26 -19.96
CA PRO A 428 28.93 -23.79 -21.02
C PRO A 428 28.07 -24.36 -22.18
N GLY A 429 28.49 -24.09 -23.42
CA GLY A 429 27.77 -24.53 -24.62
C GLY A 429 26.70 -23.54 -25.12
N TYR A 430 26.48 -22.42 -24.40
CA TYR A 430 25.57 -21.38 -24.90
C TYR A 430 26.14 -20.53 -26.03
N SER A 431 27.43 -20.21 -25.98
CA SER A 431 28.14 -19.43 -26.99
C SER A 431 29.54 -19.98 -27.25
N ASP A 432 29.82 -20.39 -28.49
CA ASP A 432 31.14 -20.85 -28.89
C ASP A 432 32.23 -19.79 -28.65
N GLN A 433 31.88 -18.50 -28.79
CA GLN A 433 32.85 -17.39 -28.59
C GLN A 433 33.26 -17.29 -27.10
N VAL A 434 32.28 -17.39 -26.18
CA VAL A 434 32.54 -17.34 -24.76
C VAL A 434 33.32 -18.58 -24.30
N ASP A 435 32.97 -19.75 -24.83
CA ASP A 435 33.61 -21.01 -24.46
C ASP A 435 35.05 -21.08 -25.02
N HIS A 436 35.29 -20.54 -26.20
CA HIS A 436 36.65 -20.41 -26.75
C HIS A 436 37.51 -19.50 -25.83
N LEU A 437 36.99 -18.33 -25.43
CA LEU A 437 37.71 -17.43 -24.52
C LEU A 437 37.88 -18.03 -23.10
N ARG A 438 36.90 -18.80 -22.59
CA ARG A 438 37.05 -19.56 -21.34
C ARG A 438 38.18 -20.59 -21.44
N ASN A 439 38.23 -21.34 -22.54
CA ASN A 439 39.33 -22.26 -22.82
C ASN A 439 40.70 -21.57 -22.80
N ILE A 440 40.80 -20.39 -23.44
CA ILE A 440 42.06 -19.61 -23.40
C ILE A 440 42.39 -19.20 -21.97
N ARG A 441 41.43 -18.72 -21.20
CA ARG A 441 41.64 -18.32 -19.79
C ARG A 441 42.02 -19.50 -18.87
N ASP A 442 41.32 -20.62 -18.96
CA ASP A 442 41.48 -21.75 -18.09
C ASP A 442 42.75 -22.55 -18.43
N ASN A 443 43.11 -22.70 -19.67
CA ASN A 443 44.37 -23.27 -20.14
C ASN A 443 45.55 -22.29 -20.02
N GLY A 444 45.32 -21.04 -19.72
CA GLY A 444 46.36 -20.04 -19.52
C GLY A 444 47.31 -20.35 -18.38
N ALA A 445 46.86 -20.93 -17.30
CA ALA A 445 47.70 -21.39 -16.19
C ALA A 445 48.65 -22.52 -16.65
N GLN A 446 48.16 -23.41 -17.52
CA GLN A 446 48.93 -24.48 -18.12
C GLN A 446 49.96 -23.90 -19.13
N ALA A 447 49.54 -22.96 -19.97
CA ALA A 447 50.40 -22.26 -20.91
C ALA A 447 51.53 -21.48 -20.20
N VAL A 448 51.23 -20.85 -19.05
CA VAL A 448 52.26 -20.21 -18.21
C VAL A 448 53.20 -21.26 -17.60
N ALA A 449 52.70 -22.40 -17.15
CA ALA A 449 53.51 -23.50 -16.63
C ALA A 449 54.38 -24.15 -17.73
N GLU A 450 53.86 -24.31 -18.93
CA GLU A 450 54.61 -24.81 -20.10
C GLU A 450 55.71 -23.83 -20.48
N LEU A 451 55.41 -22.52 -20.51
CA LEU A 451 56.40 -21.47 -20.74
C LEU A 451 57.48 -21.46 -19.66
N GLU A 452 57.07 -21.65 -18.38
CA GLU A 452 58.01 -21.78 -17.27
C GLU A 452 58.97 -22.97 -17.48
N ALA A 453 58.43 -24.13 -17.85
CA ALA A 453 59.20 -25.34 -18.10
C ALA A 453 60.13 -25.15 -19.28
N LYS A 454 59.65 -24.57 -20.37
CA LYS A 454 60.45 -24.24 -21.56
C LYS A 454 61.59 -23.28 -21.24
N GLU A 455 61.33 -22.24 -20.45
CA GLU A 455 62.32 -21.27 -20.03
C GLU A 455 63.34 -21.86 -19.03
N ARG A 456 62.92 -22.77 -18.17
CA ARG A 456 63.85 -23.53 -17.26
C ARG A 456 64.82 -24.38 -18.09
N ILE A 457 64.35 -25.08 -19.13
CA ILE A 457 65.17 -25.90 -20.00
C ILE A 457 66.13 -24.99 -20.80
N ARG A 458 65.62 -23.91 -21.40
CA ARG A 458 66.36 -23.00 -22.24
C ARG A 458 67.48 -22.28 -21.47
N THR A 459 67.17 -21.83 -20.23
CA THR A 459 68.14 -21.05 -19.42
C THR A 459 69.00 -21.90 -18.54
N GLY A 460 68.63 -23.16 -18.27
CA GLY A 460 69.28 -24.03 -17.30
C GLY A 460 69.02 -23.64 -15.82
N ILE A 461 68.19 -22.66 -15.54
CA ILE A 461 67.94 -22.16 -14.21
C ILE A 461 66.86 -23.02 -13.57
N LYS A 462 67.20 -24.02 -12.75
CA LYS A 462 66.27 -24.95 -12.14
C LYS A 462 65.23 -24.31 -11.23
N LYS A 463 65.53 -23.16 -10.62
CA LYS A 463 64.65 -22.46 -9.67
C LYS A 463 63.92 -21.28 -10.26
N LEU A 464 63.96 -21.10 -11.59
CA LEU A 464 63.18 -20.10 -12.30
C LEU A 464 61.67 -20.35 -12.10
N LYS A 465 60.91 -19.29 -11.80
CA LYS A 465 59.42 -19.34 -11.64
C LYS A 465 58.80 -18.19 -12.41
N ILE A 466 57.63 -18.41 -12.97
CA ILE A 466 56.80 -17.33 -13.47
C ILE A 466 55.76 -17.00 -12.36
N GLY A 467 55.75 -15.73 -11.93
CA GLY A 467 54.84 -15.20 -10.95
C GLY A 467 53.95 -14.08 -11.52
N TYR A 468 52.84 -13.75 -10.84
CA TYR A 468 51.94 -12.65 -11.18
C TYR A 468 51.87 -11.65 -10.02
N ASN A 469 51.82 -10.36 -10.39
CA ASN A 469 51.63 -9.26 -9.44
C ASN A 469 50.67 -8.24 -10.07
N LYS A 470 49.65 -7.80 -9.28
CA LYS A 470 48.64 -6.84 -9.77
C LYS A 470 49.20 -5.53 -10.34
N VAL A 471 50.37 -5.09 -9.84
CA VAL A 471 51.02 -3.83 -10.31
C VAL A 471 51.87 -4.04 -11.54
N PHE A 472 52.54 -5.20 -11.61
CA PHE A 472 53.58 -5.46 -12.62
C PHE A 472 53.19 -6.52 -13.67
N GLY A 473 52.07 -7.22 -13.49
CA GLY A 473 51.62 -8.33 -14.33
C GLY A 473 52.48 -9.59 -14.12
N TYR A 474 52.55 -10.43 -15.17
CA TYR A 474 53.38 -11.62 -15.11
C TYR A 474 54.90 -11.26 -15.21
N TYR A 475 55.74 -12.00 -14.50
CA TYR A 475 57.17 -11.85 -14.48
C TYR A 475 57.90 -13.18 -14.29
N ILE A 476 59.08 -13.28 -14.87
CA ILE A 476 60.01 -14.40 -14.63
C ILE A 476 60.87 -14.04 -13.43
N ASP A 477 60.83 -14.83 -12.38
CA ASP A 477 61.58 -14.64 -11.14
C ASP A 477 62.86 -15.51 -11.18
N VAL A 478 63.99 -14.84 -11.24
CA VAL A 478 65.28 -15.48 -11.29
C VAL A 478 66.00 -15.22 -9.98
N PRO A 479 66.28 -16.30 -9.15
CA PRO A 479 67.03 -16.13 -7.92
C PRO A 479 68.48 -15.75 -8.17
N LYS A 480 69.05 -14.79 -7.45
CA LYS A 480 70.45 -14.41 -7.50
C LYS A 480 71.42 -15.56 -7.12
N SER A 481 70.91 -16.58 -6.42
CA SER A 481 71.62 -17.79 -6.07
C SER A 481 71.86 -18.74 -7.27
N ALA A 482 71.37 -18.42 -8.46
CA ALA A 482 71.58 -19.23 -9.68
C ALA A 482 73.01 -19.18 -10.25
N GLY A 483 73.90 -18.34 -9.70
CA GLY A 483 75.31 -18.20 -10.14
C GLY A 483 75.40 -17.37 -11.49
N ASP A 484 76.59 -17.45 -12.13
CA ASP A 484 76.90 -16.76 -13.37
C ASP A 484 76.24 -17.38 -14.64
N VAL A 485 74.94 -17.68 -14.53
CA VAL A 485 74.17 -18.12 -15.69
C VAL A 485 73.90 -16.94 -16.61
N LYS A 486 74.27 -17.01 -17.87
CA LYS A 486 74.07 -15.97 -18.85
C LYS A 486 72.59 -15.82 -19.12
N ILE A 487 72.05 -14.71 -18.65
CA ILE A 487 70.62 -14.36 -18.91
C ILE A 487 70.45 -14.08 -20.41
N PRO A 488 69.46 -14.69 -21.07
CA PRO A 488 69.23 -14.46 -22.52
C PRO A 488 68.92 -12.99 -22.85
N ASP A 489 69.38 -12.55 -24.03
CA ASP A 489 69.24 -11.14 -24.46
C ASP A 489 67.77 -10.64 -24.61
N ASN A 490 66.82 -11.57 -24.73
CA ASN A 490 65.38 -11.26 -24.78
C ASN A 490 64.73 -11.07 -23.44
N TYR A 491 65.47 -11.20 -22.30
CA TYR A 491 64.98 -10.92 -20.95
C TYR A 491 65.15 -9.45 -20.65
N ILE A 492 64.05 -8.75 -20.55
CA ILE A 492 63.99 -7.34 -20.17
C ILE A 492 63.79 -7.25 -18.65
N ARG A 493 64.76 -6.64 -17.96
CA ARG A 493 64.70 -6.47 -16.53
C ARG A 493 63.60 -5.52 -16.10
N LYS A 494 62.77 -5.94 -15.18
CA LYS A 494 61.60 -5.17 -14.68
C LYS A 494 61.86 -4.66 -13.26
N GLN A 495 62.41 -5.52 -12.39
CA GLN A 495 62.63 -5.16 -10.98
C GLN A 495 63.82 -6.00 -10.39
N THR A 496 64.63 -5.35 -9.56
CA THR A 496 65.70 -6.03 -8.77
C THR A 496 65.27 -6.05 -7.32
N LEU A 497 65.17 -7.26 -6.75
CA LEU A 497 64.92 -7.49 -5.35
C LEU A 497 66.22 -7.94 -4.62
N VAL A 498 66.13 -8.02 -3.30
CA VAL A 498 67.33 -8.44 -2.49
C VAL A 498 67.79 -9.83 -2.87
N SER A 499 66.90 -10.82 -3.04
CA SER A 499 67.18 -12.23 -3.31
C SER A 499 66.99 -12.66 -4.78
N ASN A 500 66.21 -11.94 -5.57
CA ASN A 500 65.77 -12.34 -6.89
C ASN A 500 65.80 -11.15 -7.84
N GLU A 501 65.83 -11.43 -9.13
CA GLU A 501 65.61 -10.45 -10.22
C GLU A 501 64.40 -10.85 -11.04
N ARG A 502 63.57 -9.86 -11.40
CA ARG A 502 62.34 -10.06 -12.15
C ARG A 502 62.49 -9.55 -13.59
N TYR A 503 62.17 -10.43 -14.50
CA TYR A 503 62.26 -10.16 -15.91
C TYR A 503 60.91 -10.40 -16.60
N PHE A 504 60.76 -9.90 -17.81
CA PHE A 504 59.71 -10.34 -18.71
C PHE A 504 60.29 -10.57 -20.11
N THR A 505 59.62 -11.41 -20.90
CA THR A 505 59.97 -11.66 -22.30
C THR A 505 58.81 -11.20 -23.16
N PRO A 506 59.04 -10.86 -24.48
CA PRO A 506 57.95 -10.56 -25.41
C PRO A 506 56.88 -11.65 -25.46
N GLU A 507 57.27 -12.93 -25.43
CA GLU A 507 56.38 -14.11 -25.39
C GLU A 507 55.50 -14.12 -24.13
N LEU A 508 56.08 -13.86 -22.95
CA LEU A 508 55.33 -13.77 -21.69
C LEU A 508 54.38 -12.56 -21.70
N LYS A 509 54.77 -11.45 -22.30
CA LYS A 509 53.94 -10.24 -22.40
C LYS A 509 52.76 -10.41 -23.35
N GLU A 510 52.97 -11.13 -24.47
CA GLU A 510 51.90 -11.49 -25.41
C GLU A 510 50.88 -12.44 -24.75
N LEU A 511 51.35 -13.46 -24.01
CA LEU A 511 50.51 -14.37 -23.23
C LEU A 511 49.73 -13.61 -22.16
N GLU A 512 50.38 -12.71 -21.41
CA GLU A 512 49.72 -11.84 -20.42
C GLU A 512 48.59 -11.02 -21.05
N THR A 513 48.85 -10.37 -22.15
CA THR A 513 47.86 -9.54 -22.85
C THR A 513 46.67 -10.39 -23.28
N THR A 514 46.90 -11.57 -23.84
CA THR A 514 45.86 -12.52 -24.23
C THR A 514 45.00 -12.96 -23.08
N LEU A 515 45.61 -13.32 -21.92
CA LEU A 515 44.87 -13.76 -20.73
C LEU A 515 44.04 -12.66 -20.08
N LEU A 516 44.62 -11.45 -19.97
CA LEU A 516 43.92 -10.32 -19.37
C LEU A 516 42.75 -9.83 -20.26
N THR A 517 42.99 -9.72 -21.56
CA THR A 517 41.95 -9.31 -22.51
C THR A 517 40.84 -10.38 -22.64
N ALA A 518 41.16 -11.66 -22.53
CA ALA A 518 40.16 -12.73 -22.56
C ALA A 518 39.17 -12.61 -21.41
N SER A 519 39.65 -12.36 -20.18
CA SER A 519 38.78 -12.21 -18.98
C SER A 519 37.80 -11.04 -19.13
N ASP A 520 38.26 -9.90 -19.60
CA ASP A 520 37.41 -8.71 -19.78
C ASP A 520 36.44 -8.88 -20.96
N LYS A 521 36.90 -9.52 -22.05
CA LYS A 521 36.02 -9.87 -23.18
C LYS A 521 34.92 -10.86 -22.79
N ILE A 522 35.23 -11.87 -21.96
CA ILE A 522 34.23 -12.81 -21.44
C ILE A 522 33.14 -12.05 -20.67
N LYS A 523 33.52 -11.17 -19.73
CA LYS A 523 32.55 -10.41 -18.93
C LYS A 523 31.68 -9.53 -19.80
N GLN A 524 32.27 -8.88 -20.81
CA GLN A 524 31.50 -8.01 -21.73
C GLN A 524 30.52 -8.84 -22.58
N LEU A 525 30.97 -9.93 -23.19
CA LEU A 525 30.11 -10.80 -23.99
C LEU A 525 29.01 -11.45 -23.20
N GLU A 526 29.31 -11.91 -21.99
CA GLU A 526 28.29 -12.48 -21.09
C GLU A 526 27.26 -11.43 -20.69
N TYR A 527 27.66 -10.19 -20.46
CA TYR A 527 26.76 -9.07 -20.19
C TYR A 527 25.88 -8.77 -21.42
N ASP A 528 26.46 -8.69 -22.61
CA ASP A 528 25.72 -8.41 -23.84
C ASP A 528 24.69 -9.50 -24.14
N PHE A 529 25.07 -10.79 -24.03
CA PHE A 529 24.13 -11.91 -24.17
C PHE A 529 23.05 -11.93 -23.10
N PHE A 530 23.39 -11.55 -21.87
CA PHE A 530 22.40 -11.44 -20.80
C PHE A 530 21.37 -10.34 -21.09
N MET A 531 21.82 -9.18 -21.57
CA MET A 531 20.91 -8.09 -21.93
C MET A 531 20.04 -8.44 -23.15
N ASP A 532 20.57 -9.14 -24.14
CA ASP A 532 19.80 -9.65 -25.27
C ASP A 532 18.73 -10.66 -24.83
N LEU A 533 19.06 -11.57 -23.92
CA LEU A 533 18.10 -12.48 -23.32
C LEU A 533 17.01 -11.71 -22.55
N CYS A 534 17.36 -10.71 -21.76
CA CYS A 534 16.39 -9.86 -21.06
C CYS A 534 15.47 -9.13 -22.05
N SER A 535 16.01 -8.60 -23.15
CA SER A 535 15.21 -7.94 -24.19
C SER A 535 14.21 -8.92 -24.82
N THR A 536 14.65 -10.13 -25.15
CA THR A 536 13.78 -11.17 -25.71
C THR A 536 12.66 -11.60 -24.74
N ILE A 537 12.94 -11.65 -23.42
CA ILE A 537 11.93 -11.94 -22.41
C ILE A 537 10.97 -10.73 -22.25
N ALA A 538 11.48 -9.51 -22.31
CA ALA A 538 10.67 -8.29 -22.23
C ALA A 538 9.63 -8.18 -23.35
N GLU A 539 9.92 -8.69 -24.56
CA GLU A 539 8.95 -8.77 -25.66
C GLU A 539 7.72 -9.64 -25.30
N GLN A 540 7.87 -10.59 -24.38
CA GLN A 540 6.80 -11.47 -23.92
C GLN A 540 6.14 -11.01 -22.61
N VAL A 541 6.36 -9.77 -22.18
CA VAL A 541 5.84 -9.21 -20.92
C VAL A 541 4.35 -9.42 -20.74
N ALA A 542 3.55 -9.31 -21.80
CA ALA A 542 2.10 -9.50 -21.76
C ALA A 542 1.70 -10.91 -21.33
N LYS A 543 2.39 -11.94 -21.81
CA LYS A 543 2.12 -13.34 -21.43
C LYS A 543 2.47 -13.59 -19.98
N VAL A 544 3.63 -13.08 -19.55
CA VAL A 544 4.09 -13.23 -18.17
C VAL A 544 3.13 -12.54 -17.19
N GLN A 545 2.66 -11.32 -17.51
CA GLN A 545 1.70 -10.61 -16.67
C GLN A 545 0.34 -11.32 -16.61
N ALA A 546 -0.20 -11.79 -17.74
CA ALA A 546 -1.46 -12.53 -17.76
C ALA A 546 -1.38 -13.83 -16.96
N THR A 547 -0.28 -14.57 -17.10
CA THR A 547 -0.04 -15.80 -16.31
C THR A 547 0.11 -15.46 -14.82
N ALA A 548 0.85 -14.41 -14.46
CA ALA A 548 1.02 -13.98 -13.08
C ALA A 548 -0.31 -13.56 -12.42
N GLU A 549 -1.19 -12.89 -13.17
CA GLU A 549 -2.54 -12.53 -12.72
C GLU A 549 -3.39 -13.80 -12.48
N ALA A 550 -3.36 -14.76 -13.40
CA ALA A 550 -4.07 -16.04 -13.25
C ALA A 550 -3.59 -16.81 -12.00
N ILE A 551 -2.29 -16.85 -11.76
CA ILE A 551 -1.70 -17.48 -10.56
C ILE A 551 -2.07 -16.75 -9.29
N ALA A 552 -2.07 -15.40 -9.30
CA ALA A 552 -2.50 -14.60 -8.15
C ALA A 552 -3.96 -14.89 -7.78
N GLN A 553 -4.85 -14.96 -8.76
CA GLN A 553 -6.26 -15.31 -8.56
C GLN A 553 -6.42 -16.74 -8.02
N LEU A 554 -5.67 -17.72 -8.56
CA LEU A 554 -5.69 -19.11 -8.08
C LEU A 554 -5.26 -19.19 -6.60
N ASP A 555 -4.20 -18.48 -6.23
CA ASP A 555 -3.69 -18.44 -4.86
C ASP A 555 -4.72 -17.88 -3.88
N VAL A 556 -5.44 -16.81 -4.26
CA VAL A 556 -6.55 -16.27 -3.45
C VAL A 556 -7.68 -17.28 -3.30
N LEU A 557 -8.09 -17.96 -4.39
CA LEU A 557 -9.14 -18.98 -4.34
C LEU A 557 -8.76 -20.16 -3.45
N CYS A 558 -7.50 -20.63 -3.53
CA CYS A 558 -6.95 -21.64 -2.64
C CYS A 558 -6.93 -21.17 -1.18
N ALA A 559 -6.56 -19.91 -0.92
CA ALA A 559 -6.56 -19.32 0.42
C ALA A 559 -7.99 -19.27 0.99
N PHE A 560 -8.99 -18.85 0.23
CA PHE A 560 -10.39 -18.85 0.66
C PHE A 560 -10.89 -20.25 0.99
N ALA A 561 -10.61 -21.23 0.16
CA ALA A 561 -10.98 -22.63 0.41
C ALA A 561 -10.28 -23.19 1.66
N GLU A 562 -9.00 -22.88 1.86
CA GLU A 562 -8.23 -23.31 3.03
C GLU A 562 -8.78 -22.69 4.33
N VAL A 563 -9.10 -21.39 4.31
CA VAL A 563 -9.71 -20.69 5.45
C VAL A 563 -11.08 -21.25 5.76
N ALA A 564 -11.88 -21.54 4.73
CA ALA A 564 -13.22 -22.11 4.87
C ALA A 564 -13.19 -23.50 5.55
N VAL A 565 -12.26 -24.36 5.17
CA VAL A 565 -12.11 -25.70 5.80
C VAL A 565 -11.61 -25.57 7.23
N ARG A 566 -10.64 -24.70 7.50
CA ARG A 566 -10.07 -24.56 8.86
C ARG A 566 -11.05 -23.99 9.88
N ASN A 567 -11.90 -23.07 9.42
CA ASN A 567 -12.76 -22.28 10.32
C ASN A 567 -14.24 -22.65 10.23
N ASP A 568 -14.57 -23.71 9.50
CA ASP A 568 -15.95 -24.17 9.29
C ASP A 568 -16.86 -23.03 8.77
N TYR A 569 -16.46 -22.46 7.61
CA TYR A 569 -17.23 -21.43 6.91
C TYR A 569 -18.15 -22.07 5.86
N CYS A 570 -19.32 -21.48 5.66
CA CYS A 570 -20.29 -21.94 4.67
C CYS A 570 -20.27 -21.12 3.39
N MET A 571 -20.66 -21.73 2.29
CA MET A 571 -20.91 -21.05 1.03
C MET A 571 -22.16 -20.16 1.14
N PRO A 572 -22.06 -18.81 0.94
CA PRO A 572 -23.25 -17.97 0.93
C PRO A 572 -24.00 -18.07 -0.40
N GLU A 573 -25.33 -17.94 -0.36
CA GLU A 573 -26.12 -17.60 -1.53
C GLU A 573 -26.06 -16.09 -1.77
N VAL A 574 -25.69 -15.66 -2.99
CA VAL A 574 -25.60 -14.25 -3.33
C VAL A 574 -26.51 -13.94 -4.51
N ASP A 575 -27.40 -12.96 -4.35
CA ASP A 575 -28.38 -12.56 -5.37
C ASP A 575 -28.66 -11.04 -5.37
N ALA A 576 -29.69 -10.61 -6.08
CA ALA A 576 -30.14 -9.21 -6.15
C ALA A 576 -31.45 -8.98 -5.37
N SER A 577 -31.84 -9.89 -4.44
CA SER A 577 -33.13 -9.83 -3.75
C SER A 577 -33.25 -8.69 -2.72
N GLY A 578 -32.14 -8.11 -2.28
CA GLY A 578 -32.09 -7.15 -1.16
C GLY A 578 -32.25 -7.80 0.21
N GLU A 579 -32.41 -9.13 0.30
CA GLU A 579 -32.43 -9.89 1.55
C GLU A 579 -31.04 -10.01 2.15
N LEU A 580 -30.94 -9.95 3.47
CA LEU A 580 -29.71 -10.21 4.21
C LEU A 580 -30.06 -11.11 5.40
N ILE A 581 -29.89 -12.41 5.21
CA ILE A 581 -30.22 -13.44 6.20
C ILE A 581 -28.95 -14.21 6.54
N ILE A 582 -28.52 -14.12 7.77
CA ILE A 582 -27.35 -14.82 8.32
C ILE A 582 -27.83 -15.66 9.50
N ARG A 583 -27.57 -16.95 9.47
CA ARG A 583 -27.88 -17.87 10.57
C ARG A 583 -26.59 -18.28 11.27
N GLU A 584 -26.60 -18.19 12.59
CA GLU A 584 -25.46 -18.50 13.45
C GLU A 584 -24.17 -17.83 12.98
N GLY A 585 -24.24 -16.54 12.61
CA GLY A 585 -23.10 -15.74 12.18
C GLY A 585 -22.08 -15.55 13.28
N ARG A 586 -20.78 -15.57 12.92
CA ARG A 586 -19.64 -15.36 13.82
C ARG A 586 -18.79 -14.21 13.31
N HIS A 587 -18.09 -13.53 14.20
CA HIS A 587 -17.18 -12.44 13.79
C HIS A 587 -15.82 -13.02 13.37
N PRO A 588 -15.40 -12.91 12.09
CA PRO A 588 -14.25 -13.64 11.57
C PRO A 588 -12.95 -13.34 12.32
N VAL A 589 -12.74 -12.12 12.77
CA VAL A 589 -11.51 -11.73 13.47
C VAL A 589 -11.59 -12.10 14.96
N VAL A 590 -12.72 -11.78 15.61
CA VAL A 590 -12.85 -12.00 17.06
C VAL A 590 -12.81 -13.49 17.40
N GLU A 591 -13.44 -14.36 16.60
CA GLU A 591 -13.38 -15.81 16.83
C GLU A 591 -11.96 -16.38 16.77
N GLN A 592 -11.06 -15.77 15.98
CA GLN A 592 -9.65 -16.19 15.86
C GLN A 592 -8.76 -15.60 16.98
N THR A 593 -9.23 -14.57 17.68
CA THR A 593 -8.48 -13.95 18.78
C THR A 593 -8.86 -14.50 20.15
N LEU A 594 -10.01 -15.16 20.27
CA LEU A 594 -10.45 -15.83 21.50
C LEU A 594 -9.72 -17.17 21.63
N SER A 595 -8.89 -17.33 22.68
CA SER A 595 -8.15 -18.57 22.96
C SER A 595 -8.90 -19.57 23.83
N ASP A 596 -9.75 -19.09 24.77
CA ASP A 596 -10.31 -19.93 25.84
C ASP A 596 -11.84 -19.96 25.88
N ILE A 597 -12.51 -19.13 25.08
CA ILE A 597 -13.97 -19.01 25.09
C ILE A 597 -14.48 -19.11 23.65
N ALA A 598 -15.44 -20.02 23.42
CA ALA A 598 -16.10 -20.12 22.12
C ALA A 598 -16.89 -18.83 21.81
N PHE A 599 -16.82 -18.38 20.56
CA PHE A 599 -17.62 -17.25 20.09
C PHE A 599 -19.12 -17.62 20.10
N VAL A 600 -19.97 -16.74 20.58
CA VAL A 600 -21.43 -16.97 20.60
C VAL A 600 -22.02 -16.52 19.25
N PRO A 601 -22.52 -17.44 18.41
CA PRO A 601 -23.05 -17.10 17.10
C PRO A 601 -24.41 -16.38 17.22
N ASN A 602 -24.70 -15.47 16.28
CA ASN A 602 -25.94 -14.69 16.26
C ASN A 602 -26.59 -14.69 14.88
N ASP A 603 -27.93 -14.67 14.86
CA ASP A 603 -28.71 -14.52 13.65
C ASP A 603 -28.86 -13.03 13.27
N THR A 604 -28.90 -12.76 11.98
CA THR A 604 -29.23 -11.44 11.42
C THR A 604 -30.25 -11.61 10.31
N GLN A 605 -31.26 -10.75 10.31
CA GLN A 605 -32.24 -10.70 9.24
C GLN A 605 -32.59 -9.24 8.97
N LEU A 606 -32.29 -8.76 7.77
CA LEU A 606 -32.64 -7.45 7.25
C LEU A 606 -33.14 -7.60 5.80
N ASN A 607 -34.03 -6.74 5.38
CA ASN A 607 -34.49 -6.66 4.00
C ASN A 607 -34.90 -5.23 3.63
N CYS A 608 -35.23 -5.00 2.36
CA CYS A 608 -35.68 -3.68 1.90
C CYS A 608 -37.16 -3.42 2.16
N ASP A 609 -37.91 -4.39 2.68
CA ASP A 609 -39.37 -4.32 2.85
C ASP A 609 -39.80 -4.17 4.32
N GLY A 610 -39.98 -5.25 5.02
CA GLY A 610 -40.59 -5.29 6.34
C GLY A 610 -39.63 -5.19 7.51
N ASN A 611 -38.33 -5.45 7.31
CA ASN A 611 -37.31 -5.42 8.37
C ASN A 611 -36.06 -4.66 7.87
N ARG A 612 -36.21 -3.34 7.69
CA ARG A 612 -35.14 -2.46 7.17
C ARG A 612 -34.18 -2.02 8.26
N VAL A 613 -34.72 -1.71 9.44
CA VAL A 613 -33.95 -1.13 10.54
C VAL A 613 -34.05 -2.01 11.76
N ALA A 614 -32.88 -2.48 12.20
CA ALA A 614 -32.72 -3.20 13.45
C ALA A 614 -32.18 -2.25 14.53
N ILE A 615 -32.99 -1.88 15.51
CA ILE A 615 -32.54 -1.13 16.69
C ILE A 615 -31.97 -2.14 17.68
N VAL A 616 -30.67 -2.00 18.00
CA VAL A 616 -29.96 -2.91 18.92
C VAL A 616 -29.73 -2.21 20.26
N THR A 617 -30.40 -2.67 21.32
CA THR A 617 -30.28 -2.11 22.66
C THR A 617 -29.45 -3.02 23.58
N GLY A 618 -28.98 -2.50 24.69
CA GLY A 618 -28.20 -3.21 25.70
C GLY A 618 -26.89 -2.52 26.09
N PRO A 619 -26.15 -3.05 27.09
CA PRO A 619 -24.94 -2.43 27.59
C PRO A 619 -23.76 -2.50 26.57
N ASN A 620 -22.82 -1.54 26.66
CA ASN A 620 -21.71 -1.44 25.71
C ASN A 620 -20.78 -2.65 25.70
N MET A 621 -20.50 -3.26 26.82
CA MET A 621 -19.60 -4.43 26.91
C MET A 621 -20.27 -5.75 26.49
N ALA A 622 -21.54 -5.76 26.15
CA ALA A 622 -22.24 -6.98 25.77
C ALA A 622 -21.97 -7.46 24.35
N GLY A 623 -21.41 -6.62 23.47
CA GLY A 623 -20.99 -7.00 22.12
C GLY A 623 -21.89 -6.48 20.99
N LYS A 624 -22.66 -5.40 21.19
CA LYS A 624 -23.48 -4.74 20.13
C LYS A 624 -22.66 -4.39 18.88
N SER A 625 -21.61 -3.59 19.07
CA SER A 625 -20.73 -3.15 17.97
C SER A 625 -20.04 -4.33 17.27
N THR A 626 -19.68 -5.40 18.02
CA THR A 626 -19.11 -6.62 17.46
C THR A 626 -20.13 -7.33 16.56
N TYR A 627 -21.39 -7.43 16.97
CA TYR A 627 -22.46 -8.03 16.18
C TYR A 627 -22.74 -7.25 14.90
N MET A 628 -22.78 -5.93 14.98
CA MET A 628 -23.00 -5.09 13.79
C MET A 628 -21.82 -5.16 12.81
N ARG A 629 -20.57 -5.09 13.31
CA ARG A 629 -19.38 -5.28 12.48
C ARG A 629 -19.34 -6.67 11.83
N GLN A 630 -19.72 -7.72 12.57
CA GLN A 630 -19.84 -9.08 12.06
C GLN A 630 -20.75 -9.14 10.82
N THR A 631 -21.90 -8.48 10.85
CA THR A 631 -22.85 -8.45 9.75
C THR A 631 -22.26 -7.78 8.53
N ALA A 632 -21.59 -6.62 8.69
CA ALA A 632 -20.91 -5.92 7.62
C ALA A 632 -19.77 -6.76 7.02
N LEU A 633 -18.93 -7.40 7.86
CA LEU A 633 -17.81 -8.24 7.42
C LEU A 633 -18.29 -9.49 6.67
N ILE A 634 -19.36 -10.17 7.13
CA ILE A 634 -19.96 -11.32 6.45
C ILE A 634 -20.48 -10.90 5.06
N THR A 635 -21.17 -9.77 4.96
CA THR A 635 -21.65 -9.22 3.70
C THR A 635 -20.49 -8.94 2.73
N LEU A 636 -19.42 -8.30 3.23
CA LEU A 636 -18.24 -8.01 2.45
C LEU A 636 -17.54 -9.30 1.99
N MET A 637 -17.36 -10.29 2.89
CA MET A 637 -16.76 -11.59 2.56
C MET A 637 -17.56 -12.30 1.47
N ALA A 638 -18.89 -12.29 1.52
CA ALA A 638 -19.73 -12.86 0.47
C ALA A 638 -19.48 -12.17 -0.89
N GLN A 639 -19.39 -10.83 -0.91
CA GLN A 639 -19.22 -10.05 -2.14
C GLN A 639 -17.80 -10.08 -2.72
N ILE A 640 -16.79 -10.47 -1.95
CA ILE A 640 -15.47 -10.77 -2.55
C ILE A 640 -15.38 -12.19 -3.11
N GLY A 641 -16.40 -13.04 -2.89
CA GLY A 641 -16.46 -14.43 -3.34
C GLY A 641 -15.81 -15.41 -2.34
N SER A 642 -15.73 -15.07 -1.06
CA SER A 642 -15.27 -15.95 0.03
C SER A 642 -16.46 -16.67 0.67
N PHE A 643 -16.21 -17.85 1.24
CA PHE A 643 -17.12 -18.45 2.21
C PHE A 643 -17.16 -17.62 3.49
N VAL A 644 -18.23 -17.72 4.25
CA VAL A 644 -18.55 -16.83 5.38
C VAL A 644 -18.68 -17.59 6.71
N PRO A 645 -18.31 -16.96 7.84
CA PRO A 645 -18.40 -17.55 9.17
C PRO A 645 -19.86 -17.60 9.66
N ALA A 646 -20.64 -18.51 9.10
CA ALA A 646 -22.03 -18.71 9.43
C ALA A 646 -22.44 -20.17 9.18
N LYS A 647 -23.59 -20.59 9.71
CA LYS A 647 -24.19 -21.89 9.36
C LYS A 647 -24.86 -21.86 7.99
N SER A 648 -25.49 -20.75 7.64
CA SER A 648 -26.01 -20.45 6.32
C SER A 648 -26.14 -18.92 6.15
N ALA A 649 -26.01 -18.45 4.92
CA ALA A 649 -26.18 -17.03 4.61
C ALA A 649 -26.83 -16.84 3.23
N VAL A 650 -27.81 -15.94 3.17
CA VAL A 650 -28.39 -15.41 1.92
C VAL A 650 -28.11 -13.91 1.91
N ILE A 651 -27.35 -13.43 0.94
CA ILE A 651 -26.86 -12.07 0.89
C ILE A 651 -27.31 -11.44 -0.43
N GLY A 652 -28.33 -10.58 -0.36
CA GLY A 652 -28.64 -9.66 -1.44
C GLY A 652 -27.53 -8.62 -1.58
N VAL A 653 -27.03 -8.44 -2.79
CA VAL A 653 -25.91 -7.54 -3.06
C VAL A 653 -26.14 -6.14 -2.49
N VAL A 654 -25.14 -5.63 -1.81
CA VAL A 654 -25.09 -4.31 -1.19
C VAL A 654 -24.14 -3.43 -2.01
N ASP A 655 -24.61 -2.24 -2.40
CA ASP A 655 -23.82 -1.31 -3.21
C ASP A 655 -22.79 -0.54 -2.39
N ARG A 656 -23.11 -0.22 -1.13
CA ARG A 656 -22.27 0.54 -0.19
C ARG A 656 -22.42 0.02 1.22
N VAL A 657 -21.33 -0.01 1.93
CA VAL A 657 -21.34 -0.23 3.38
C VAL A 657 -20.82 1.03 4.04
N PHE A 658 -21.62 1.61 4.93
CA PHE A 658 -21.22 2.73 5.76
C PHE A 658 -21.22 2.34 7.23
N THR A 659 -20.18 2.78 7.93
CA THR A 659 -20.10 2.53 9.36
C THR A 659 -19.80 3.82 10.11
N ARG A 660 -20.58 4.06 11.17
CA ARG A 660 -20.29 5.04 12.20
C ARG A 660 -20.22 4.30 13.54
N ILE A 661 -18.99 3.93 13.93
CA ILE A 661 -18.73 3.13 15.13
C ILE A 661 -17.66 3.87 15.94
N GLY A 662 -18.02 4.41 17.10
CA GLY A 662 -17.15 5.07 18.09
C GLY A 662 -16.00 5.91 17.52
N ALA A 663 -15.99 7.21 17.76
CA ALA A 663 -14.87 8.04 17.36
C ALA A 663 -13.64 7.77 18.23
N SER A 664 -12.47 7.57 17.65
CA SER A 664 -11.22 7.95 18.33
C SER A 664 -11.13 9.47 18.28
N ASP A 665 -10.88 10.12 19.41
CA ASP A 665 -10.63 11.56 19.49
C ASP A 665 -9.53 11.96 18.50
N ASP A 666 -9.90 12.68 17.45
CA ASP A 666 -8.95 13.28 16.52
C ASP A 666 -8.56 14.67 17.05
N LEU A 667 -7.77 14.68 18.12
CA LEU A 667 -7.25 15.91 18.76
C LEU A 667 -6.45 16.76 17.77
N ALA A 668 -5.94 16.16 16.69
CA ALA A 668 -5.12 16.86 15.70
C ALA A 668 -5.92 17.78 14.77
N SER A 669 -7.22 17.51 14.55
CA SER A 669 -8.08 18.31 13.66
C SER A 669 -8.69 19.56 14.33
N GLY A 670 -8.64 19.66 15.67
CA GLY A 670 -9.23 20.75 16.43
C GLY A 670 -10.77 20.81 16.37
N GLN A 671 -11.43 19.79 15.78
CA GLN A 671 -12.88 19.70 15.71
C GLN A 671 -13.44 19.00 16.94
N SER A 672 -14.62 19.44 17.40
CA SER A 672 -15.36 18.74 18.43
C SER A 672 -15.74 17.32 17.95
N THR A 673 -15.66 16.34 18.85
CA THR A 673 -16.09 14.94 18.59
C THR A 673 -17.52 14.87 18.05
N PHE A 674 -18.40 15.73 18.53
CA PHE A 674 -19.78 15.84 18.04
C PHE A 674 -19.85 16.38 16.62
N MET A 675 -19.04 17.40 16.25
CA MET A 675 -19.01 17.94 14.88
C MET A 675 -18.49 16.90 13.89
N LEU A 676 -17.47 16.13 14.28
CA LEU A 676 -16.96 15.02 13.47
C LEU A 676 -18.05 13.96 13.26
N GLU A 677 -18.73 13.57 14.34
CA GLU A 677 -19.85 12.62 14.29
C GLU A 677 -20.94 13.09 13.30
N MET A 678 -21.37 14.35 13.42
CA MET A 678 -22.40 14.91 12.55
C MET A 678 -21.95 15.02 11.08
N SER A 679 -20.68 15.30 10.84
CA SER A 679 -20.12 15.32 9.49
C SER A 679 -20.11 13.92 8.85
N GLU A 680 -19.76 12.89 9.62
CA GLU A 680 -19.81 11.49 9.16
C GLU A 680 -21.26 11.05 8.88
N VAL A 681 -22.20 11.36 9.76
CA VAL A 681 -23.63 11.07 9.56
C VAL A 681 -24.17 11.81 8.32
N ALA A 682 -23.82 13.07 8.13
CA ALA A 682 -24.20 13.84 6.95
C ALA A 682 -23.67 13.22 5.66
N ASN A 683 -22.40 12.78 5.65
CA ASN A 683 -21.81 12.06 4.52
C ASN A 683 -22.55 10.76 4.21
N ILE A 684 -22.87 9.96 5.23
CA ILE A 684 -23.62 8.72 5.08
C ILE A 684 -24.99 8.99 4.45
N LEU A 685 -25.79 9.91 5.03
CA LEU A 685 -27.14 10.19 4.58
C LEU A 685 -27.19 10.81 3.18
N SER A 686 -26.12 11.50 2.74
CA SER A 686 -26.04 12.11 1.40
C SER A 686 -25.66 11.10 0.31
N HIS A 687 -24.95 10.02 0.65
CA HIS A 687 -24.41 9.08 -0.33
C HIS A 687 -25.03 7.68 -0.28
N ALA A 688 -25.74 7.34 0.81
CA ALA A 688 -26.39 6.04 0.93
C ALA A 688 -27.57 5.91 -0.04
N THR A 689 -27.83 4.68 -0.48
CA THR A 689 -28.95 4.28 -1.33
C THR A 689 -29.84 3.26 -0.60
N ALA A 690 -30.98 2.92 -1.16
CA ALA A 690 -31.86 1.87 -0.63
C ALA A 690 -31.19 0.48 -0.59
N GLN A 691 -30.14 0.26 -1.39
CA GLN A 691 -29.39 -1.01 -1.40
C GLN A 691 -28.21 -1.02 -0.42
N SER A 692 -27.90 0.11 0.20
CA SER A 692 -26.79 0.24 1.14
C SER A 692 -27.05 -0.48 2.47
N LEU A 693 -25.95 -0.83 3.17
CA LEU A 693 -25.95 -1.33 4.54
C LEU A 693 -25.32 -0.29 5.47
N LEU A 694 -26.10 0.21 6.40
CA LEU A 694 -25.70 1.23 7.37
C LEU A 694 -25.47 0.61 8.74
N ILE A 695 -24.32 0.87 9.34
CA ILE A 695 -23.95 0.46 10.70
C ILE A 695 -23.75 1.73 11.54
N LEU A 696 -24.76 2.08 12.30
CA LEU A 696 -24.80 3.32 13.10
C LEU A 696 -24.76 3.00 14.58
N ASP A 697 -23.66 3.34 15.26
CA ASP A 697 -23.42 3.03 16.66
C ASP A 697 -23.38 4.31 17.51
N GLU A 698 -24.29 4.41 18.47
CA GLU A 698 -24.39 5.46 19.48
C GLU A 698 -24.48 6.90 18.92
N ILE A 699 -25.30 7.13 17.91
CA ILE A 699 -25.53 8.47 17.32
C ILE A 699 -26.16 9.41 18.36
N GLY A 700 -25.65 10.65 18.46
CA GLY A 700 -26.16 11.70 19.34
C GLY A 700 -25.55 11.71 20.74
N ARG A 701 -24.48 10.90 21.00
CA ARG A 701 -23.88 10.81 22.33
C ARG A 701 -23.03 12.04 22.73
N GLY A 702 -22.56 12.80 21.75
CA GLY A 702 -21.64 13.92 21.97
C GLY A 702 -22.30 15.25 22.41
N THR A 703 -23.64 15.28 22.66
CA THR A 703 -24.39 16.48 23.04
C THR A 703 -25.35 16.24 24.19
N SER A 704 -26.27 17.19 24.48
CA SER A 704 -27.27 17.03 25.53
C SER A 704 -28.19 15.82 25.24
N THR A 705 -28.70 15.16 26.28
CA THR A 705 -29.49 13.92 26.14
C THR A 705 -30.69 14.10 25.21
N TYR A 706 -31.43 15.19 25.35
CA TYR A 706 -32.62 15.44 24.52
C TYR A 706 -32.30 15.78 23.08
N ASP A 707 -31.28 16.59 22.85
CA ASP A 707 -30.83 16.93 21.48
C ASP A 707 -30.28 15.70 20.78
N GLY A 708 -29.42 14.94 21.46
CA GLY A 708 -28.85 13.69 20.94
C GLY A 708 -29.94 12.65 20.60
N MET A 709 -30.94 12.49 21.46
CA MET A 709 -32.07 11.60 21.22
C MET A 709 -32.95 12.09 20.05
N ALA A 710 -33.20 13.40 19.94
CA ALA A 710 -33.96 13.97 18.85
C ALA A 710 -33.26 13.76 17.49
N ILE A 711 -31.93 13.98 17.43
CA ILE A 711 -31.12 13.72 16.23
C ILE A 711 -31.14 12.23 15.89
N ALA A 712 -30.87 11.36 16.86
CA ALA A 712 -30.83 9.91 16.67
C ALA A 712 -32.19 9.39 16.13
N ARG A 713 -33.31 9.88 16.67
CA ARG A 713 -34.63 9.57 16.18
C ARG A 713 -34.85 10.03 14.73
N ALA A 714 -34.51 11.27 14.42
CA ALA A 714 -34.68 11.83 13.08
C ALA A 714 -33.85 11.07 12.03
N VAL A 715 -32.60 10.72 12.35
CA VAL A 715 -31.74 9.88 11.48
C VAL A 715 -32.36 8.50 11.28
N LEU A 716 -32.87 7.87 12.34
CA LEU A 716 -33.46 6.55 12.25
C LEU A 716 -34.75 6.56 11.38
N GLU A 717 -35.63 7.53 11.61
CA GLU A 717 -36.85 7.70 10.79
C GLU A 717 -36.50 8.01 9.31
N TYR A 718 -35.44 8.78 9.04
CA TYR A 718 -34.94 9.04 7.70
C TYR A 718 -34.44 7.77 7.01
N CYS A 719 -33.67 6.95 7.71
CA CYS A 719 -33.16 5.66 7.19
C CYS A 719 -34.30 4.66 6.94
N ALA A 720 -35.35 4.66 7.78
CA ALA A 720 -36.48 3.75 7.67
C ALA A 720 -37.45 4.12 6.53
N ASP A 721 -37.58 5.39 6.21
CA ASP A 721 -38.55 5.88 5.23
C ASP A 721 -38.14 5.52 3.80
N LYS A 722 -38.89 4.63 3.13
CA LYS A 722 -38.68 4.22 1.73
C LYS A 722 -38.72 5.38 0.72
N LYS A 723 -39.38 6.49 1.04
CA LYS A 723 -39.44 7.65 0.14
C LYS A 723 -38.20 8.53 0.26
N LYS A 724 -37.46 8.41 1.34
CA LYS A 724 -36.23 9.19 1.59
C LYS A 724 -35.01 8.34 1.32
N LEU A 725 -34.78 7.29 2.09
CA LEU A 725 -33.62 6.42 1.94
C LEU A 725 -34.01 4.94 1.85
N GLY A 726 -34.68 4.37 2.86
CA GLY A 726 -35.14 2.98 2.87
C GLY A 726 -34.00 1.93 2.94
N ALA A 727 -32.83 2.32 3.47
CA ALA A 727 -31.64 1.47 3.52
C ALA A 727 -31.69 0.43 4.65
N LYS A 728 -31.02 -0.72 4.44
CA LYS A 728 -30.76 -1.71 5.48
C LYS A 728 -29.87 -1.09 6.56
N THR A 729 -30.41 -0.95 7.80
CA THR A 729 -29.73 -0.21 8.86
C THR A 729 -29.68 -1.02 10.15
N MET A 730 -28.50 -1.15 10.74
CA MET A 730 -28.32 -1.60 12.12
C MET A 730 -27.99 -0.37 12.98
N PHE A 731 -28.83 -0.11 13.97
CA PHE A 731 -28.75 1.09 14.80
C PHE A 731 -28.59 0.72 16.27
N ALA A 732 -27.37 0.83 16.82
CA ALA A 732 -27.17 0.62 18.24
C ALA A 732 -27.37 1.92 19.01
N THR A 733 -28.09 1.85 20.12
CA THR A 733 -28.40 3.02 20.94
C THR A 733 -28.54 2.69 22.44
N HIS A 734 -28.30 3.71 23.23
CA HIS A 734 -28.61 3.72 24.66
C HIS A 734 -29.95 4.42 25.00
N TYR A 735 -30.56 5.05 23.99
CA TYR A 735 -31.85 5.72 24.16
C TYR A 735 -32.94 4.67 24.07
N HIS A 736 -33.45 4.22 25.26
CA HIS A 736 -34.52 3.23 25.35
C HIS A 736 -35.81 3.74 24.71
N GLU A 737 -36.03 5.05 24.70
CA GLU A 737 -37.16 5.71 24.09
C GLU A 737 -37.30 5.45 22.59
N LEU A 738 -36.20 5.20 21.92
CA LEU A 738 -36.20 4.87 20.47
C LEU A 738 -36.82 3.48 20.22
N ALA A 739 -36.89 2.61 21.22
CA ALA A 739 -37.57 1.33 21.07
C ALA A 739 -39.09 1.46 20.80
N ALA A 740 -39.69 2.57 21.21
CA ALA A 740 -41.09 2.87 20.90
C ALA A 740 -41.38 3.10 19.40
N LEU A 741 -40.34 3.21 18.56
CA LEU A 741 -40.50 3.34 17.10
C LEU A 741 -40.94 2.03 16.45
N GLU A 742 -40.70 0.87 17.05
CA GLU A 742 -41.31 -0.38 16.60
C GLU A 742 -42.84 -0.29 16.73
N GLY A 743 -43.54 -0.58 15.66
CA GLY A 743 -44.99 -0.43 15.54
C GLY A 743 -45.51 0.97 15.21
N SER A 744 -44.69 2.03 15.32
CA SER A 744 -45.02 3.38 14.87
C SER A 744 -44.35 3.74 13.54
N VAL A 745 -43.21 3.15 13.22
CA VAL A 745 -42.46 3.33 11.95
C VAL A 745 -42.35 1.98 11.26
N GLU A 746 -42.82 1.92 10.02
CA GLU A 746 -42.76 0.69 9.21
C GLU A 746 -41.35 0.23 8.92
N GLY A 747 -41.08 -1.06 9.14
CA GLY A 747 -39.78 -1.69 8.86
C GLY A 747 -38.75 -1.51 9.98
N VAL A 748 -39.14 -1.03 11.14
CA VAL A 748 -38.30 -0.92 12.34
C VAL A 748 -38.61 -2.06 13.30
N HIS A 749 -37.55 -2.78 13.73
CA HIS A 749 -37.64 -3.86 14.70
C HIS A 749 -36.59 -3.70 15.80
N ASN A 750 -36.99 -4.06 17.04
CA ASN A 750 -36.10 -4.03 18.17
C ASN A 750 -35.40 -5.37 18.40
N TYR A 751 -34.14 -5.27 18.76
CA TYR A 751 -33.33 -6.37 19.20
C TYR A 751 -32.56 -5.98 20.46
N SER A 752 -32.32 -6.94 21.33
CA SER A 752 -31.53 -6.70 22.53
C SER A 752 -30.50 -7.79 22.77
N ILE A 753 -29.46 -7.45 23.51
CA ILE A 753 -28.47 -8.45 23.93
C ILE A 753 -28.97 -9.07 25.23
N SER A 754 -29.13 -10.41 25.24
CA SER A 754 -29.56 -11.12 26.40
C SER A 754 -28.48 -11.10 27.49
N ALA A 755 -28.92 -10.73 28.71
CA ALA A 755 -28.14 -10.77 29.93
C ALA A 755 -28.89 -11.58 30.99
N LYS A 756 -28.16 -12.33 31.82
CA LYS A 756 -28.78 -13.13 32.92
C LYS A 756 -28.18 -12.70 34.23
N LYS A 757 -29.02 -12.32 35.17
CA LYS A 757 -28.62 -12.12 36.57
C LYS A 757 -28.39 -13.49 37.21
N GLN A 758 -27.21 -13.74 37.73
CA GLN A 758 -26.84 -14.93 38.47
C GLN A 758 -26.44 -14.52 39.89
N GLY A 759 -27.38 -14.50 40.81
CA GLY A 759 -27.21 -13.90 42.14
C GLY A 759 -26.99 -12.38 42.03
N ASP A 760 -25.88 -11.90 42.58
CA ASP A 760 -25.48 -10.49 42.56
C ASP A 760 -24.55 -10.10 41.38
N SER A 761 -24.28 -11.05 40.48
CA SER A 761 -23.46 -10.85 39.27
C SER A 761 -24.32 -10.88 38.02
N LEU A 762 -23.92 -10.06 37.01
CA LEU A 762 -24.50 -10.00 35.68
C LEU A 762 -23.63 -10.80 34.73
N VAL A 763 -24.21 -11.77 34.01
CA VAL A 763 -23.55 -12.54 32.97
C VAL A 763 -24.14 -12.15 31.61
N PHE A 764 -23.32 -11.61 30.72
CA PHE A 764 -23.73 -11.33 29.36
C PHE A 764 -23.68 -12.62 28.53
N LEU A 765 -24.82 -13.07 28.04
CA LEU A 765 -24.93 -14.26 27.21
C LEU A 765 -24.45 -13.99 25.77
N ARG A 766 -24.26 -12.71 25.39
CA ARG A 766 -23.82 -12.28 24.05
C ARG A 766 -24.73 -12.76 22.91
N LYS A 767 -25.99 -13.17 23.26
CA LYS A 767 -26.99 -13.59 22.26
C LYS A 767 -27.97 -12.46 21.99
N ILE A 768 -28.14 -12.14 20.72
CA ILE A 768 -29.12 -11.18 20.22
C ILE A 768 -30.50 -11.87 20.20
N VAL A 769 -31.47 -11.22 20.74
CA VAL A 769 -32.87 -11.70 20.77
C VAL A 769 -33.80 -10.58 20.29
N PRO A 770 -34.95 -10.93 19.68
CA PRO A 770 -35.99 -9.94 19.33
C PRO A 770 -36.55 -9.25 20.60
N GLY A 771 -36.92 -7.98 20.47
CA GLY A 771 -37.48 -7.16 21.54
C GLY A 771 -36.47 -6.17 22.13
N ALA A 772 -36.98 -5.14 22.79
CA ALA A 772 -36.18 -4.14 23.48
C ALA A 772 -35.60 -4.69 24.79
N ALA A 773 -34.52 -4.09 25.27
CA ALA A 773 -34.00 -4.38 26.62
C ALA A 773 -34.87 -3.69 27.66
N ASP A 774 -35.34 -4.44 28.67
CA ASP A 774 -36.21 -3.92 29.73
C ASP A 774 -35.47 -3.09 30.79
N ASP A 775 -34.15 -3.35 30.98
CA ASP A 775 -33.34 -2.73 32.05
C ASP A 775 -32.06 -2.07 31.51
N SER A 776 -31.64 -0.97 32.13
CA SER A 776 -30.31 -0.42 31.98
C SER A 776 -29.33 -1.11 32.93
N TYR A 777 -28.23 -1.66 32.42
CA TYR A 777 -27.23 -2.41 33.22
C TYR A 777 -25.98 -1.58 33.54
N GLY A 778 -25.99 -0.26 33.35
CA GLY A 778 -24.81 0.61 33.52
C GLY A 778 -24.17 0.53 34.91
N ILE A 779 -24.97 0.43 35.97
CA ILE A 779 -24.48 0.32 37.38
C ILE A 779 -23.86 -1.05 37.63
N GLU A 780 -24.45 -2.12 37.10
CA GLU A 780 -23.91 -3.47 37.15
C GLU A 780 -22.57 -3.58 36.41
N VAL A 781 -22.45 -2.93 35.27
CA VAL A 781 -21.19 -2.84 34.52
C VAL A 781 -20.13 -2.07 35.30
N ALA A 782 -20.51 -0.95 35.97
CA ALA A 782 -19.61 -0.21 36.84
C ALA A 782 -19.05 -1.08 37.98
N LYS A 783 -19.90 -1.93 38.57
CA LYS A 783 -19.48 -2.91 39.60
C LYS A 783 -18.48 -3.93 39.02
N LEU A 784 -18.77 -4.49 37.86
CA LEU A 784 -17.86 -5.42 37.17
C LEU A 784 -16.51 -4.79 36.81
N ALA A 785 -16.49 -3.49 36.48
CA ALA A 785 -15.29 -2.72 36.19
C ALA A 785 -14.45 -2.36 37.44
N GLY A 786 -14.90 -2.73 38.64
CA GLY A 786 -14.20 -2.51 39.90
C GLY A 786 -14.48 -1.14 40.57
N VAL A 787 -15.54 -0.44 40.18
CA VAL A 787 -15.97 0.78 40.91
C VAL A 787 -16.35 0.42 42.35
N PRO A 788 -15.87 1.18 43.36
CA PRO A 788 -16.12 0.84 44.78
C PRO A 788 -17.61 0.65 45.12
N ASP A 789 -17.93 -0.39 45.89
CA ASP A 789 -19.32 -0.76 46.26
C ASP A 789 -20.13 0.39 46.88
N LYS A 790 -19.47 1.29 47.61
CA LYS A 790 -20.14 2.50 48.19
C LYS A 790 -20.66 3.43 47.09
N VAL A 791 -19.93 3.59 46.00
CA VAL A 791 -20.32 4.42 44.85
C VAL A 791 -21.44 3.74 44.08
N VAL A 792 -21.32 2.42 43.85
CA VAL A 792 -22.36 1.59 43.18
C VAL A 792 -23.68 1.62 43.94
N SER A 793 -23.63 1.46 45.25
CA SER A 793 -24.84 1.50 46.10
C SER A 793 -25.53 2.87 46.07
N LYS A 794 -24.73 3.95 46.09
CA LYS A 794 -25.24 5.32 45.98
C LYS A 794 -25.85 5.60 44.62
N ALA A 795 -25.20 5.11 43.54
CA ALA A 795 -25.72 5.21 42.18
C ALA A 795 -27.08 4.50 42.02
N LYS A 796 -27.26 3.29 42.61
CA LYS A 796 -28.55 2.59 42.64
C LYS A 796 -29.65 3.39 43.34
N THR A 797 -29.30 4.12 44.39
CA THR A 797 -30.26 4.98 45.12
C THR A 797 -30.68 6.16 44.21
N TYR A 798 -29.73 6.81 43.55
CA TYR A 798 -30.05 7.91 42.65
C TYR A 798 -30.86 7.46 41.43
N LEU A 799 -30.56 6.30 40.86
CA LEU A 799 -31.31 5.77 39.72
C LEU A 799 -32.80 5.61 40.09
N ARG A 800 -33.08 5.02 41.25
CA ARG A 800 -34.48 4.87 41.74
C ARG A 800 -35.15 6.21 41.94
N GLN A 801 -34.45 7.24 42.42
CA GLN A 801 -34.99 8.60 42.56
C GLN A 801 -35.34 9.21 41.21
N PHE A 802 -34.44 9.14 40.21
CA PHE A 802 -34.70 9.65 38.86
C PHE A 802 -35.86 8.91 38.18
N GLU A 803 -35.94 7.59 38.34
CA GLU A 803 -37.05 6.79 37.79
C GLU A 803 -38.39 7.17 38.44
N ALA A 804 -38.40 7.40 39.74
CA ALA A 804 -39.60 7.85 40.47
C ALA A 804 -40.04 9.28 40.08
N GLU A 805 -39.07 10.18 39.83
CA GLU A 805 -39.34 11.53 39.34
C GLU A 805 -39.88 11.53 37.91
N ALA A 806 -39.37 10.63 37.05
CA ALA A 806 -39.85 10.47 35.69
C ALA A 806 -41.24 9.83 35.60
N ALA A 807 -41.58 8.92 36.51
CA ALA A 807 -42.87 8.26 36.58
C ALA A 807 -43.99 9.10 37.21
N SER A 808 -43.66 10.21 37.90
CA SER A 808 -44.67 11.12 38.48
C SER A 808 -45.25 12.00 37.38
N PRO A 809 -46.60 12.02 37.15
CA PRO A 809 -47.17 12.91 36.16
C PRO A 809 -46.98 14.35 36.65
N LYS A 810 -46.01 15.06 36.08
CA LYS A 810 -45.84 16.50 36.30
C LYS A 810 -47.11 17.20 35.81
N ALA A 811 -47.96 17.64 36.79
CA ALA A 811 -48.98 18.64 36.50
C ALA A 811 -48.33 19.78 35.73
N LYS A 812 -48.83 20.07 34.52
CA LYS A 812 -48.35 21.19 33.67
C LYS A 812 -48.49 22.47 34.49
N LYS A 813 -47.46 22.94 35.13
CA LYS A 813 -47.25 24.36 35.37
C LYS A 813 -46.96 25.01 34.03
N PRO A 814 -47.53 26.15 33.71
CA PRO A 814 -47.16 26.85 32.46
C PRO A 814 -45.66 27.20 32.54
N GLU A 815 -44.88 26.60 31.70
CA GLU A 815 -43.49 26.96 31.53
C GLU A 815 -43.40 28.40 31.06
N LYS A 816 -42.89 29.25 31.94
CA LYS A 816 -42.20 30.44 31.47
C LYS A 816 -40.98 29.97 30.71
N ASP A 817 -40.94 30.31 29.48
CA ASP A 817 -39.70 30.21 28.63
C ASP A 817 -38.60 30.99 29.33
N ASP A 818 -37.73 30.31 30.07
CA ASP A 818 -36.43 30.81 30.51
C ASP A 818 -35.29 30.12 29.72
N GLN A 819 -35.31 30.31 28.40
CA GLN A 819 -34.10 30.20 27.63
C GLN A 819 -33.37 31.54 27.71
N ILE A 820 -32.48 31.67 28.70
CA ILE A 820 -31.50 32.76 28.74
C ILE A 820 -30.44 32.40 27.68
N SER A 821 -30.64 32.95 26.48
CA SER A 821 -29.55 33.09 25.52
C SER A 821 -28.48 34.01 26.12
N LEU A 822 -27.22 33.59 26.16
CA LEU A 822 -26.08 34.40 26.62
C LEU A 822 -25.92 35.74 25.87
N VAL A 823 -26.67 35.98 24.82
CA VAL A 823 -26.71 37.22 24.02
C VAL A 823 -27.75 38.21 24.57
N ASP A 824 -28.74 37.78 25.35
CA ASP A 824 -29.86 38.63 25.85
C ASP A 824 -29.61 39.32 27.20
N ALA A 825 -28.63 38.89 27.98
CA ALA A 825 -28.41 39.45 29.31
C ALA A 825 -27.97 40.95 29.27
N GLY A 826 -27.21 41.35 28.27
CA GLY A 826 -26.78 42.75 28.05
C GLY A 826 -27.89 43.65 27.52
N THR A 827 -28.74 43.10 26.64
CA THR A 827 -29.88 43.85 26.02
C THR A 827 -31.02 44.10 26.97
N ASP A 828 -31.28 43.20 27.94
CA ASP A 828 -32.38 43.36 28.90
C ASP A 828 -32.02 44.39 29.97
N GLU A 829 -30.76 44.51 30.39
CA GLU A 829 -30.29 45.55 31.31
C GLU A 829 -30.24 46.92 30.69
N VAL A 830 -29.84 47.03 29.42
CA VAL A 830 -29.90 48.25 28.61
C VAL A 830 -31.34 48.71 28.44
N GLY A 831 -32.25 47.81 28.15
CA GLY A 831 -33.67 48.07 28.04
C GLY A 831 -34.31 48.51 29.33
N ARG A 832 -33.89 47.98 30.49
CA ARG A 832 -34.35 48.34 31.80
C ARG A 832 -33.91 49.80 32.15
N ILE A 833 -32.65 50.13 31.94
CA ILE A 833 -32.12 51.49 32.21
C ILE A 833 -32.82 52.52 31.33
N LEU A 834 -32.98 52.24 30.04
CA LEU A 834 -33.71 53.14 29.10
C LEU A 834 -35.17 53.37 29.52
N ARG A 835 -35.88 52.37 30.02
CA ARG A 835 -37.26 52.51 30.48
C ARG A 835 -37.43 53.28 31.79
N SER A 836 -36.40 53.25 32.68
CA SER A 836 -36.39 53.94 33.97
C SER A 836 -35.82 55.33 33.89
N THR A 837 -35.26 55.79 32.74
CA THR A 837 -34.63 57.09 32.61
C THR A 837 -35.60 58.14 32.05
N ASP A 838 -35.88 59.21 32.80
CA ASP A 838 -36.65 60.38 32.29
C ASP A 838 -35.74 61.33 31.48
N ILE A 839 -35.85 61.20 30.13
CA ILE A 839 -35.03 61.97 29.21
C ILE A 839 -35.16 63.48 29.37
N ASN A 840 -36.31 64.00 29.85
CA ASN A 840 -36.56 65.42 29.98
C ASN A 840 -35.88 66.03 31.21
N SER A 841 -35.34 65.21 32.12
CA SER A 841 -34.59 65.63 33.32
C SER A 841 -33.08 65.62 33.12
N LEU A 842 -32.55 65.15 31.97
CA LEU A 842 -31.13 65.03 31.71
C LEU A 842 -30.60 66.28 30.98
N THR A 843 -29.42 66.74 31.38
CA THR A 843 -28.68 67.69 30.60
C THR A 843 -28.00 67.02 29.39
N PRO A 844 -27.66 67.75 28.28
CA PRO A 844 -27.03 67.16 27.10
C PRO A 844 -25.76 66.36 27.39
N LEU A 845 -24.99 66.72 28.39
CA LEU A 845 -23.74 66.04 28.80
C LEU A 845 -24.08 64.73 29.54
N GLU A 846 -25.07 64.73 30.39
CA GLU A 846 -25.51 63.54 31.09
C GLU A 846 -26.17 62.53 30.17
N ALA A 847 -26.91 62.99 29.17
CA ALA A 847 -27.48 62.12 28.12
C ALA A 847 -26.39 61.47 27.28
N LEU A 848 -25.31 62.17 26.94
CA LEU A 848 -24.16 61.61 26.17
C LEU A 848 -23.38 60.58 26.99
N ASN A 849 -23.17 60.83 28.31
CA ASN A 849 -22.53 59.88 29.20
C ASN A 849 -23.37 58.62 29.41
N LEU A 850 -24.69 58.76 29.58
CA LEU A 850 -25.59 57.63 29.69
C LEU A 850 -25.66 56.81 28.40
N LEU A 851 -25.63 57.44 27.20
CA LEU A 851 -25.52 56.74 25.92
C LEU A 851 -24.20 55.99 25.77
N SER A 852 -23.10 56.54 26.20
CA SER A 852 -21.80 55.86 26.19
C SER A 852 -21.80 54.64 27.11
N GLU A 853 -22.38 54.77 28.33
CA GLU A 853 -22.51 53.64 29.28
C GLU A 853 -23.42 52.55 28.74
N LEU A 854 -24.55 52.91 28.14
CA LEU A 854 -25.47 51.95 27.51
C LEU A 854 -24.81 51.21 26.31
N GLN A 855 -23.99 51.97 25.52
CA GLN A 855 -23.28 51.36 24.40
C GLN A 855 -22.18 50.37 24.88
N GLN A 856 -21.50 50.67 26.00
CA GLN A 856 -20.54 49.75 26.61
C GLN A 856 -21.28 48.48 27.13
N LYS A 857 -22.39 48.65 27.82
CA LYS A 857 -23.21 47.50 28.31
C LYS A 857 -23.86 46.68 27.19
N ALA A 858 -24.12 47.27 26.02
CA ALA A 858 -24.64 46.59 24.85
C ALA A 858 -23.56 45.82 24.05
N ARG A 859 -22.30 46.14 24.23
CA ARG A 859 -21.15 45.51 23.55
C ARG A 859 -20.47 44.45 24.43
N GLY A 860 -20.78 44.38 25.70
CA GLY A 860 -20.21 43.54 26.73
C GLY A 860 -20.37 42.16 26.63
#